data_5bd78916a695cf241b1e120eaa14ac21
#
_entry.id   5bd78916a695cf241b1e120eaa14ac21
#
_cell.length_a   1.000
_cell.length_b   1.000
_cell.length_c   1.000
_cell.angle_alpha   90.00
_cell.angle_beta   90.00
_cell.angle_gamma   90.00
#
_symmetry.space_group_name_H-M   'P 1'
#
loop_
_entity.id
_entity.type
_entity.pdbx_description
1 polymer ?
#
loop_
_entity_poly.entity_id
_entity_poly.type
_entity_poly.pdbx_seq_one_letter_code
_entity_poly.pdbx_strand_id
1 'polypeptide(L)'
;MPGTNLTRDEARDRSTMIEVDSYQVELDLTTGEKTFGSVTTVRFRCPEAGKSTWLDFIAPTVGAVVLNGTTLDPLTVYDGSRITLDGLQAENEVRVVAEAAYMHTGEGLHRFVDPVDGEVYLYTQFEVPDARRVFACFEQPDLKATFAFTVTAPSHWQVVSNSPTPEPSTVDGDESVSRWAFEPTLRLSTYVTAIVAGPYHVVRSEYSGKDGTIPLGLFCRASLAEHLDADELFDVTRRGFGFFEDVFGLAYPFAKYDQLFVPDFNAGAMENAGCVTHHEDYVFRSRVTDAAYERRAETILHEMAHMWFGDLVTMRWWNDLWLNESFATWASVLAQAEATRWTESWTTFAVSEKLWALRQDQLPSTHPVSAEIRDLDDVQVNFDGITYAKGASVLKQLVAWVGRDEFLAGMRAYFAEHAWGNTELRDLFAHLEKTSGRDLASWEDQWLETAGVNTLRPEVEIGDGAYTAVTVLQEASADHPTLRDHRIAIGLYDESPDGLVRRRRVELDVTGERTEVSDLVGEAPADLLLVNDDDLTFAKIRLDDRSRETVVRGIGRLSSSLARALCWTATTDMLRDAELPARDYIELVLGGVQRETDISVVQTVLTAGRTAVDLYADPLDRMMLSSRWASGLRRLAEAAESGSDAQLAFARAWAAVAASPEHVDDLWALLGTEDGGEILPGLRVDTDLRWSLLHRLVVLGSAGDA
;
A
#
# COMPACT_ATOMS: atom_id res chain seq x y z
N MET A 1 -25.76 3.09 -24.85
CA MET A 1 -24.52 2.65 -25.52
C MET A 1 -23.73 1.87 -24.49
N PRO A 2 -23.16 0.71 -24.81
CA PRO A 2 -22.21 0.10 -23.92
C PRO A 2 -21.12 1.15 -23.65
N GLY A 3 -20.90 1.46 -22.38
CA GLY A 3 -19.94 2.48 -22.01
C GLY A 3 -18.50 1.96 -22.01
N THR A 4 -17.56 2.83 -21.73
CA THR A 4 -16.16 2.46 -21.41
C THR A 4 -16.05 1.65 -20.12
N ASN A 5 -17.11 1.66 -19.31
CA ASN A 5 -17.18 1.02 -17.98
C ASN A 5 -17.74 -0.40 -18.12
N LEU A 6 -16.91 -1.44 -17.82
CA LEU A 6 -17.32 -2.84 -17.82
C LEU A 6 -18.08 -3.12 -16.51
N THR A 7 -19.30 -3.68 -16.63
CA THR A 7 -20.07 -4.11 -15.47
C THR A 7 -19.73 -5.54 -15.05
N ARG A 8 -19.97 -5.85 -13.76
CA ARG A 8 -19.78 -7.20 -13.21
C ARG A 8 -20.59 -8.25 -13.97
N ASP A 9 -21.82 -7.92 -14.35
CA ASP A 9 -22.69 -8.83 -15.11
C ASP A 9 -22.15 -9.09 -16.51
N GLU A 10 -21.68 -8.05 -17.23
CA GLU A 10 -21.02 -8.22 -18.53
C GLU A 10 -19.76 -9.09 -18.44
N ALA A 11 -18.93 -8.88 -17.40
CA ALA A 11 -17.72 -9.67 -17.18
C ALA A 11 -18.04 -11.14 -16.90
N ARG A 12 -19.02 -11.40 -16.01
CA ARG A 12 -19.48 -12.77 -15.70
C ARG A 12 -20.02 -13.48 -16.92
N ASP A 13 -20.89 -12.81 -17.69
CA ASP A 13 -21.47 -13.40 -18.88
C ASP A 13 -20.39 -13.70 -19.93
N ARG A 14 -19.38 -12.83 -20.08
CA ARG A 14 -18.26 -13.01 -20.98
C ARG A 14 -17.36 -14.18 -20.56
N SER A 15 -17.00 -14.30 -19.26
CA SER A 15 -16.16 -15.40 -18.78
C SER A 15 -16.84 -16.78 -18.83
N THR A 16 -18.20 -16.82 -18.78
CA THR A 16 -18.91 -18.09 -19.00
C THR A 16 -18.98 -18.49 -20.47
N MET A 17 -18.81 -17.52 -21.39
CA MET A 17 -18.97 -17.73 -22.83
C MET A 17 -17.64 -18.03 -23.54
N ILE A 18 -16.52 -17.45 -23.09
CA ILE A 18 -15.23 -17.56 -23.75
C ILE A 18 -14.12 -17.99 -22.79
N GLU A 19 -13.10 -18.61 -23.36
CA GLU A 19 -11.83 -18.90 -22.69
C GLU A 19 -10.69 -18.37 -23.55
N VAL A 20 -9.83 -17.53 -22.97
CA VAL A 20 -8.73 -16.88 -23.70
C VAL A 20 -7.47 -17.73 -23.59
N ASP A 21 -6.86 -18.04 -24.73
CA ASP A 21 -5.63 -18.82 -24.78
C ASP A 21 -4.38 -17.94 -24.76
N SER A 22 -4.31 -16.95 -25.67
CA SER A 22 -3.09 -16.16 -25.82
C SER A 22 -3.29 -14.81 -26.49
N TYR A 23 -2.40 -13.89 -26.15
CA TYR A 23 -2.19 -12.61 -26.82
C TYR A 23 -0.80 -12.57 -27.46
N GLN A 24 -0.72 -12.08 -28.69
CA GLN A 24 0.50 -11.63 -29.36
C GLN A 24 0.36 -10.14 -29.56
N VAL A 25 1.21 -9.34 -28.91
CA VAL A 25 1.14 -7.89 -28.91
C VAL A 25 2.43 -7.32 -29.49
N GLU A 26 2.32 -6.60 -30.62
CA GLU A 26 3.44 -5.92 -31.27
C GLU A 26 3.27 -4.43 -31.08
N LEU A 27 4.26 -3.76 -30.44
CA LEU A 27 4.29 -2.34 -30.22
C LEU A 27 5.45 -1.70 -30.98
N ASP A 28 5.16 -0.64 -31.73
CA ASP A 28 6.16 0.17 -32.41
C ASP A 28 6.23 1.56 -31.74
N LEU A 29 7.26 1.75 -30.91
CA LEU A 29 7.50 2.97 -30.12
C LEU A 29 8.32 4.01 -30.89
N THR A 30 8.58 3.80 -32.20
CA THR A 30 9.37 4.70 -33.04
C THR A 30 8.51 5.62 -33.91
N THR A 31 7.20 5.48 -33.91
CA THR A 31 6.27 6.11 -34.86
C THR A 31 5.98 7.59 -34.59
N GLY A 32 6.33 8.10 -33.40
CA GLY A 32 6.15 9.51 -33.07
C GLY A 32 6.13 9.82 -31.58
N GLU A 33 5.77 11.06 -31.24
CA GLU A 33 5.76 11.55 -29.85
C GLU A 33 4.37 11.46 -29.19
N LYS A 34 3.30 11.30 -29.99
CA LYS A 34 1.91 11.31 -29.51
C LYS A 34 1.25 9.95 -29.59
N THR A 35 1.64 9.15 -30.56
CA THR A 35 1.04 7.83 -30.82
C THR A 35 2.13 6.80 -31.09
N PHE A 36 1.77 5.54 -30.90
CA PHE A 36 2.59 4.37 -31.19
C PHE A 36 1.77 3.31 -31.93
N GLY A 37 2.46 2.48 -32.70
CA GLY A 37 1.83 1.36 -33.39
C GLY A 37 1.46 0.25 -32.44
N SER A 38 0.22 -0.27 -32.50
CA SER A 38 -0.25 -1.40 -31.73
C SER A 38 -0.90 -2.44 -32.63
N VAL A 39 -0.36 -3.65 -32.63
CA VAL A 39 -0.96 -4.79 -33.33
C VAL A 39 -1.19 -5.91 -32.34
N THR A 40 -2.44 -6.33 -32.18
CA THR A 40 -2.80 -7.38 -31.25
C THR A 40 -3.42 -8.55 -32.00
N THR A 41 -2.94 -9.78 -31.73
CA THR A 41 -3.60 -11.01 -32.15
C THR A 41 -4.04 -11.78 -30.92
N VAL A 42 -5.34 -12.02 -30.77
CA VAL A 42 -5.92 -12.77 -29.63
C VAL A 42 -6.46 -14.10 -30.15
N ARG A 43 -6.11 -15.21 -29.46
CA ARG A 43 -6.70 -16.52 -29.67
C ARG A 43 -7.54 -16.91 -28.49
N PHE A 44 -8.77 -17.35 -28.77
CA PHE A 44 -9.72 -17.71 -27.73
C PHE A 44 -10.75 -18.74 -28.24
N ARG A 45 -11.34 -19.46 -27.31
CA ARG A 45 -12.38 -20.45 -27.56
C ARG A 45 -13.75 -19.93 -27.19
N CYS A 46 -14.78 -20.31 -27.94
CA CYS A 46 -16.17 -20.07 -27.63
C CYS A 46 -16.95 -21.37 -27.92
N PRO A 47 -17.31 -22.16 -26.89
CA PRO A 47 -17.97 -23.46 -27.09
C PRO A 47 -19.30 -23.37 -27.86
N GLU A 48 -20.00 -22.25 -27.76
CA GLU A 48 -21.27 -22.00 -28.44
C GLU A 48 -21.06 -21.14 -29.68
N ALA A 49 -20.91 -21.78 -30.85
CA ALA A 49 -20.77 -21.07 -32.13
C ALA A 49 -21.97 -20.13 -32.44
N GLY A 50 -21.67 -19.01 -33.10
CA GLY A 50 -22.66 -17.99 -33.49
C GLY A 50 -22.93 -16.94 -32.41
N LYS A 51 -22.32 -17.01 -31.24
CA LYS A 51 -22.36 -15.98 -30.20
C LYS A 51 -21.61 -14.71 -30.63
N SER A 52 -21.81 -13.64 -29.87
CA SER A 52 -21.12 -12.37 -30.03
C SER A 52 -20.43 -11.96 -28.74
N THR A 53 -19.29 -11.29 -28.86
CA THR A 53 -18.57 -10.68 -27.74
C THR A 53 -17.90 -9.37 -28.20
N TRP A 54 -17.01 -8.79 -27.39
CA TRP A 54 -16.22 -7.61 -27.77
C TRP A 54 -14.84 -7.67 -27.16
N LEU A 55 -13.89 -7.01 -27.79
CA LEU A 55 -12.62 -6.61 -27.17
C LEU A 55 -12.76 -5.17 -26.64
N ASP A 56 -12.20 -4.92 -25.48
CA ASP A 56 -12.04 -3.59 -24.92
C ASP A 56 -10.81 -2.95 -25.58
N PHE A 57 -10.94 -1.72 -26.11
CA PHE A 57 -9.84 -1.00 -26.74
C PHE A 57 -10.12 0.49 -26.86
N ILE A 58 -9.19 1.34 -26.47
CA ILE A 58 -9.28 2.80 -26.56
C ILE A 58 -8.08 3.29 -27.38
N ALA A 59 -8.31 3.66 -28.62
CA ALA A 59 -7.28 4.14 -29.52
C ALA A 59 -7.75 5.27 -30.43
N PRO A 60 -6.89 6.25 -30.79
CA PRO A 60 -7.21 7.28 -31.77
C PRO A 60 -7.62 6.72 -33.12
N THR A 61 -7.01 5.60 -33.55
CA THR A 61 -7.27 5.02 -34.87
C THR A 61 -7.22 3.50 -34.81
N VAL A 62 -8.27 2.84 -35.30
CA VAL A 62 -8.28 1.41 -35.60
C VAL A 62 -8.24 1.23 -37.11
N GLY A 63 -7.11 0.73 -37.62
CA GLY A 63 -6.85 0.62 -39.07
C GLY A 63 -7.38 -0.65 -39.69
N ALA A 64 -7.36 -1.78 -38.95
CA ALA A 64 -7.89 -3.05 -39.43
C ALA A 64 -8.36 -3.96 -38.28
N VAL A 65 -9.42 -4.70 -38.54
CA VAL A 65 -9.91 -5.78 -37.67
C VAL A 65 -10.14 -7.01 -38.55
N VAL A 66 -9.54 -8.15 -38.19
CA VAL A 66 -9.70 -9.42 -38.92
C VAL A 66 -10.12 -10.48 -37.92
N LEU A 67 -11.33 -11.04 -38.09
CA LEU A 67 -11.84 -12.14 -37.28
C LEU A 67 -11.90 -13.42 -38.11
N ASN A 68 -11.20 -14.46 -37.71
CA ASN A 68 -11.16 -15.77 -38.37
C ASN A 68 -10.87 -15.67 -39.88
N GLY A 69 -9.93 -14.78 -40.28
CA GLY A 69 -9.59 -14.50 -41.65
C GLY A 69 -10.55 -13.60 -42.42
N THR A 70 -11.65 -13.17 -41.81
CA THR A 70 -12.62 -12.23 -42.39
C THR A 70 -12.31 -10.80 -41.94
N THR A 71 -12.06 -9.90 -42.89
CA THR A 71 -11.88 -8.48 -42.59
C THR A 71 -13.22 -7.83 -42.23
N LEU A 72 -13.29 -7.19 -41.06
CA LEU A 72 -14.40 -6.38 -40.61
C LEU A 72 -14.11 -4.90 -40.87
N ASP A 73 -15.13 -4.12 -41.15
CA ASP A 73 -15.00 -2.67 -41.31
C ASP A 73 -14.86 -2.01 -39.91
N PRO A 74 -13.69 -1.42 -39.57
CA PRO A 74 -13.50 -0.79 -38.27
C PRO A 74 -14.54 0.29 -37.95
N LEU A 75 -15.06 1.01 -38.94
CA LEU A 75 -16.05 2.05 -38.76
C LEU A 75 -17.43 1.50 -38.31
N THR A 76 -17.65 0.19 -38.46
CA THR A 76 -18.91 -0.47 -38.06
C THR A 76 -18.75 -1.27 -36.77
N VAL A 77 -17.57 -1.82 -36.48
CA VAL A 77 -17.37 -2.71 -35.32
C VAL A 77 -16.72 -2.02 -34.12
N TYR A 78 -16.06 -0.87 -34.32
CA TYR A 78 -15.41 -0.11 -33.27
C TYR A 78 -16.20 1.14 -32.91
N ASP A 79 -16.55 1.31 -31.62
CA ASP A 79 -17.36 2.43 -31.12
C ASP A 79 -16.55 3.51 -30.38
N GLY A 80 -15.21 3.37 -30.32
CA GLY A 80 -14.30 4.23 -29.57
C GLY A 80 -13.81 3.63 -28.24
N SER A 81 -14.41 2.51 -27.82
CA SER A 81 -14.07 1.80 -26.57
C SER A 81 -14.15 0.29 -26.69
N ARG A 82 -14.94 -0.23 -27.60
CA ARG A 82 -15.17 -1.67 -27.80
C ARG A 82 -15.13 -2.02 -29.28
N ILE A 83 -14.57 -3.20 -29.58
CA ILE A 83 -14.59 -3.81 -30.91
C ILE A 83 -15.54 -5.01 -30.87
N THR A 84 -16.70 -4.90 -31.48
CA THR A 84 -17.71 -5.96 -31.52
C THR A 84 -17.25 -7.11 -32.41
N LEU A 85 -17.41 -8.34 -31.94
CA LEU A 85 -17.06 -9.58 -32.61
C LEU A 85 -18.30 -10.48 -32.70
N ASP A 86 -18.91 -10.55 -33.88
CA ASP A 86 -20.09 -11.32 -34.14
C ASP A 86 -19.77 -12.66 -34.82
N GLY A 87 -20.64 -13.66 -34.62
CA GLY A 87 -20.55 -14.92 -35.32
C GLY A 87 -19.35 -15.78 -34.94
N LEU A 88 -19.03 -15.84 -33.65
CA LEU A 88 -17.91 -16.59 -33.12
C LEU A 88 -17.97 -18.06 -33.52
N GLN A 89 -16.80 -18.66 -33.75
CA GLN A 89 -16.59 -20.08 -33.97
C GLN A 89 -16.16 -20.77 -32.65
N ALA A 90 -16.00 -22.08 -32.66
CA ALA A 90 -15.47 -22.80 -31.49
C ALA A 90 -14.04 -22.37 -31.13
N GLU A 91 -13.21 -22.11 -32.15
CA GLU A 91 -11.88 -21.53 -32.04
C GLU A 91 -11.85 -20.23 -32.81
N ASN A 92 -11.31 -19.17 -32.23
CA ASN A 92 -11.29 -17.83 -32.80
C ASN A 92 -9.89 -17.23 -32.76
N GLU A 93 -9.57 -16.50 -33.82
CA GLU A 93 -8.42 -15.62 -33.89
C GLU A 93 -8.90 -14.24 -34.35
N VAL A 94 -8.61 -13.22 -33.56
CA VAL A 94 -8.87 -11.84 -33.96
C VAL A 94 -7.56 -11.07 -34.00
N ARG A 95 -7.34 -10.34 -35.09
CA ARG A 95 -6.20 -9.44 -35.26
C ARG A 95 -6.66 -8.02 -35.41
N VAL A 96 -6.13 -7.13 -34.55
CA VAL A 96 -6.42 -5.68 -34.55
C VAL A 96 -5.14 -4.93 -34.86
N VAL A 97 -5.20 -3.97 -35.81
CA VAL A 97 -4.09 -3.08 -36.17
C VAL A 97 -4.51 -1.65 -35.89
N ALA A 98 -3.77 -0.92 -35.09
CA ALA A 98 -4.17 0.40 -34.61
C ALA A 98 -2.98 1.32 -34.33
N GLU A 99 -3.30 2.61 -34.16
CA GLU A 99 -2.43 3.58 -33.50
C GLU A 99 -3.03 3.88 -32.11
N ALA A 100 -2.29 3.60 -31.06
CA ALA A 100 -2.63 3.92 -29.68
C ALA A 100 -1.92 5.23 -29.25
N ALA A 101 -2.43 5.88 -28.20
CA ALA A 101 -1.89 7.16 -27.75
C ALA A 101 -0.99 6.99 -26.54
N TYR A 102 0.15 7.70 -26.51
CA TYR A 102 0.89 7.90 -25.27
C TYR A 102 0.07 8.73 -24.29
N MET A 103 0.15 8.35 -23.03
CA MET A 103 -0.48 9.07 -21.93
C MET A 103 0.55 9.91 -21.17
N HIS A 104 0.04 10.90 -20.42
CA HIS A 104 0.83 11.77 -19.53
C HIS A 104 0.17 11.89 -18.15
N THR A 105 -0.72 10.96 -17.83
CA THR A 105 -1.54 10.95 -16.61
C THR A 105 -1.24 9.76 -15.71
N GLY A 106 -0.19 8.98 -16.02
CA GLY A 106 0.16 7.78 -15.24
C GLY A 106 -0.67 6.54 -15.57
N GLU A 107 -1.45 6.55 -16.66
CA GLU A 107 -2.33 5.47 -17.12
C GLU A 107 -1.88 4.96 -18.50
N GLY A 108 -2.26 3.72 -18.85
CA GLY A 108 -1.92 3.13 -20.14
C GLY A 108 -0.40 3.08 -20.37
N LEU A 109 0.11 3.57 -21.50
CA LEU A 109 1.55 3.75 -21.75
C LEU A 109 1.92 5.22 -21.51
N HIS A 110 2.43 5.50 -20.31
CA HIS A 110 2.86 6.83 -19.90
C HIS A 110 4.18 7.21 -20.58
N ARG A 111 4.27 8.47 -21.06
CA ARG A 111 5.47 9.02 -21.69
C ARG A 111 5.96 10.26 -20.95
N PHE A 112 7.15 10.15 -20.40
CA PHE A 112 7.87 11.23 -19.71
C PHE A 112 9.11 11.65 -20.50
N VAL A 113 9.40 12.95 -20.53
CA VAL A 113 10.66 13.49 -21.06
C VAL A 113 11.42 14.09 -19.89
N ASP A 114 12.57 13.52 -19.58
CA ASP A 114 13.38 14.02 -18.47
C ASP A 114 13.98 15.40 -18.79
N PRO A 115 13.67 16.44 -18.00
CA PRO A 115 14.22 17.78 -18.25
C PRO A 115 15.74 17.89 -18.02
N VAL A 116 16.36 16.88 -17.39
CA VAL A 116 17.79 16.86 -17.08
C VAL A 116 18.62 16.39 -18.29
N ASP A 117 18.21 15.29 -18.93
CA ASP A 117 18.94 14.68 -20.04
C ASP A 117 18.22 14.79 -21.39
N GLY A 118 16.94 15.17 -21.41
CA GLY A 118 16.10 15.27 -22.61
C GLY A 118 15.63 13.92 -23.16
N GLU A 119 15.91 12.83 -22.48
CA GLU A 119 15.57 11.48 -22.90
C GLU A 119 14.12 11.12 -22.56
N VAL A 120 13.59 10.10 -23.25
CA VAL A 120 12.22 9.62 -23.11
C VAL A 120 12.22 8.36 -22.28
N TYR A 121 11.34 8.34 -21.26
CA TYR A 121 11.09 7.20 -20.38
C TYR A 121 9.62 6.82 -20.48
N LEU A 122 9.35 5.54 -20.72
CA LEU A 122 8.02 4.98 -20.89
C LEU A 122 7.80 3.91 -19.84
N TYR A 123 6.57 3.82 -19.33
CA TYR A 123 6.09 2.70 -18.53
C TYR A 123 4.59 2.52 -18.70
N THR A 124 4.11 1.31 -18.50
CA THR A 124 2.68 1.01 -18.48
C THR A 124 2.14 1.00 -17.07
N GLN A 125 0.88 1.45 -16.90
CA GLN A 125 0.05 1.23 -15.72
C GLN A 125 -1.34 0.82 -16.19
N PHE A 126 -1.75 -0.39 -15.81
CA PHE A 126 -2.95 -1.02 -16.35
C PHE A 126 -4.05 -1.24 -15.31
N GLU A 127 -3.72 -1.24 -14.05
CA GLU A 127 -4.74 -1.41 -13.02
C GLU A 127 -5.60 -0.13 -12.91
N VAL A 128 -6.90 -0.23 -13.06
CA VAL A 128 -7.72 -1.44 -13.24
C VAL A 128 -8.01 -1.72 -14.72
N PRO A 129 -8.40 -0.73 -15.59
CA PRO A 129 -8.89 -1.02 -16.92
C PRO A 129 -8.07 -0.33 -18.03
N ASP A 130 -6.75 -0.21 -17.91
CA ASP A 130 -5.97 0.61 -18.83
C ASP A 130 -5.04 -0.17 -19.78
N ALA A 131 -5.03 -1.52 -19.74
CA ALA A 131 -4.41 -2.33 -20.79
C ALA A 131 -5.06 -2.06 -22.15
N ARG A 132 -6.37 -1.81 -22.19
CA ARG A 132 -7.12 -1.44 -23.38
C ARG A 132 -6.69 -0.11 -24.03
N ARG A 133 -5.88 0.70 -23.36
CA ARG A 133 -5.25 1.90 -23.95
C ARG A 133 -4.00 1.59 -24.74
N VAL A 134 -3.48 0.38 -24.58
CA VAL A 134 -2.21 -0.05 -25.22
C VAL A 134 -2.45 -1.14 -26.25
N PHE A 135 -3.28 -2.13 -25.96
CA PHE A 135 -3.61 -3.23 -26.86
C PHE A 135 -5.05 -3.69 -26.68
N ALA A 136 -5.65 -4.20 -27.76
CA ALA A 136 -7.00 -4.72 -27.71
C ALA A 136 -7.07 -6.02 -26.88
N CYS A 137 -7.94 -6.08 -25.87
CA CYS A 137 -8.00 -7.20 -24.93
C CYS A 137 -9.41 -7.46 -24.36
N PHE A 138 -9.57 -8.59 -23.74
CA PHE A 138 -10.70 -8.86 -22.84
C PHE A 138 -10.29 -8.41 -21.44
N GLU A 139 -10.64 -7.19 -21.07
CA GLU A 139 -10.10 -6.53 -19.89
C GLU A 139 -10.90 -6.85 -18.64
N GLN A 140 -10.65 -8.02 -18.07
CA GLN A 140 -11.19 -8.48 -16.79
C GLN A 140 -10.23 -9.49 -16.15
N PRO A 141 -10.19 -9.58 -14.80
CA PRO A 141 -9.15 -10.33 -14.11
C PRO A 141 -9.26 -11.85 -14.29
N ASP A 142 -10.44 -12.39 -14.55
CA ASP A 142 -10.69 -13.84 -14.64
C ASP A 142 -10.53 -14.43 -16.05
N LEU A 143 -10.15 -13.63 -17.04
CA LEU A 143 -9.79 -14.09 -18.38
C LEU A 143 -8.25 -14.12 -18.56
N LYS A 144 -7.57 -14.89 -17.70
CA LYS A 144 -6.11 -15.07 -17.79
C LYS A 144 -5.71 -15.72 -19.11
N ALA A 145 -4.57 -15.27 -19.65
CA ALA A 145 -3.97 -15.79 -20.87
C ALA A 145 -2.44 -15.73 -20.81
N THR A 146 -1.77 -16.29 -21.82
CA THR A 146 -0.34 -16.04 -22.05
C THR A 146 -0.14 -14.82 -22.94
N PHE A 147 0.91 -14.04 -22.70
CA PHE A 147 1.23 -12.82 -23.47
C PHE A 147 2.62 -12.93 -24.08
N ALA A 148 2.70 -12.72 -25.40
CA ALA A 148 3.96 -12.61 -26.13
C ALA A 148 4.09 -11.19 -26.67
N PHE A 149 4.94 -10.39 -26.04
CA PHE A 149 5.20 -9.01 -26.47
C PHE A 149 6.34 -8.95 -27.48
N THR A 150 6.18 -8.12 -28.49
CA THR A 150 7.26 -7.73 -29.42
C THR A 150 7.31 -6.21 -29.46
N VAL A 151 8.41 -5.63 -29.03
CA VAL A 151 8.57 -4.16 -28.95
C VAL A 151 9.66 -3.70 -29.90
N THR A 152 9.34 -2.74 -30.75
CA THR A 152 10.30 -2.03 -31.62
C THR A 152 10.56 -0.66 -30.99
N ALA A 153 11.82 -0.34 -30.70
CA ALA A 153 12.23 0.89 -30.01
C ALA A 153 13.65 1.34 -30.45
N PRO A 154 14.11 2.56 -30.08
CA PRO A 154 15.49 2.98 -30.28
C PRO A 154 16.49 1.99 -29.68
N SER A 155 17.57 1.66 -30.42
CA SER A 155 18.52 0.60 -30.04
C SER A 155 19.28 0.85 -28.73
N HIS A 156 19.37 2.11 -28.29
CA HIS A 156 20.03 2.49 -27.03
C HIS A 156 19.14 2.35 -25.80
N TRP A 157 17.86 2.02 -25.98
CA TRP A 157 16.92 1.85 -24.87
C TRP A 157 17.06 0.47 -24.23
N GLN A 158 16.67 0.40 -22.95
CA GLN A 158 16.27 -0.83 -22.30
C GLN A 158 14.79 -1.08 -22.57
N VAL A 159 14.41 -2.33 -22.84
CA VAL A 159 13.01 -2.73 -22.95
C VAL A 159 12.79 -3.89 -21.98
N VAL A 160 11.86 -3.71 -21.07
CA VAL A 160 11.56 -4.68 -19.98
C VAL A 160 10.08 -5.01 -20.03
N SER A 161 9.75 -6.28 -19.76
CA SER A 161 8.39 -6.77 -19.68
C SER A 161 8.33 -7.88 -18.61
N ASN A 162 7.22 -8.60 -18.52
CA ASN A 162 7.02 -9.69 -17.55
C ASN A 162 7.99 -10.87 -17.76
N SER A 163 8.29 -11.22 -19.00
CA SER A 163 9.27 -12.27 -19.34
C SER A 163 10.70 -11.73 -19.33
N PRO A 164 11.73 -12.59 -19.21
CA PRO A 164 13.13 -12.18 -19.33
C PRO A 164 13.40 -11.41 -20.63
N THR A 165 14.14 -10.31 -20.53
CA THR A 165 14.47 -9.46 -21.67
C THR A 165 15.33 -10.23 -22.68
N PRO A 166 14.88 -10.40 -23.92
CA PRO A 166 15.65 -11.06 -24.99
C PRO A 166 16.78 -10.16 -25.51
N GLU A 167 17.76 -10.76 -26.16
CA GLU A 167 18.71 -10.01 -26.97
C GLU A 167 17.98 -9.30 -28.13
N PRO A 168 18.17 -7.99 -28.32
CA PRO A 168 17.50 -7.27 -29.40
C PRO A 168 18.02 -7.67 -30.78
N SER A 169 17.15 -7.66 -31.77
CA SER A 169 17.50 -7.86 -33.18
C SER A 169 17.38 -6.56 -33.97
N THR A 170 18.27 -6.33 -34.91
CA THR A 170 18.25 -5.16 -35.81
C THR A 170 17.02 -5.20 -36.73
N VAL A 171 16.40 -4.07 -37.00
CA VAL A 171 15.24 -3.95 -37.90
C VAL A 171 15.70 -3.47 -39.28
N ASP A 172 15.51 -4.30 -40.30
CA ASP A 172 15.73 -3.98 -41.74
C ASP A 172 17.05 -3.26 -42.07
N GLY A 173 18.12 -3.52 -41.31
CA GLY A 173 19.42 -2.89 -41.47
C GLY A 173 19.57 -1.47 -40.92
N ASP A 174 18.58 -1.00 -40.19
CA ASP A 174 18.66 0.23 -39.41
C ASP A 174 19.24 -0.03 -38.02
N GLU A 175 20.49 0.31 -37.79
CA GLU A 175 21.19 0.12 -36.51
C GLU A 175 20.65 1.02 -35.38
N SER A 176 19.88 2.06 -35.71
CA SER A 176 19.27 2.94 -34.70
C SER A 176 18.01 2.40 -34.07
N VAL A 177 17.42 1.35 -34.64
CA VAL A 177 16.17 0.72 -34.20
C VAL A 177 16.38 -0.77 -33.97
N SER A 178 15.89 -1.27 -32.84
CA SER A 178 15.94 -2.68 -32.48
C SER A 178 14.56 -3.21 -32.12
N ARG A 179 14.45 -4.53 -32.19
CA ARG A 179 13.24 -5.29 -31.86
C ARG A 179 13.54 -6.29 -30.76
N TRP A 180 12.74 -6.26 -29.70
CA TRP A 180 12.75 -7.20 -28.59
C TRP A 180 11.52 -8.12 -28.70
N ALA A 181 11.74 -9.40 -28.95
CA ALA A 181 10.68 -10.42 -29.05
C ALA A 181 10.72 -11.29 -27.79
N PHE A 182 9.86 -11.00 -26.84
CA PHE A 182 9.78 -11.69 -25.56
C PHE A 182 9.15 -13.09 -25.74
N GLU A 183 9.67 -14.06 -24.98
CA GLU A 183 9.00 -15.35 -24.84
C GLU A 183 7.62 -15.18 -24.18
N PRO A 184 6.64 -16.03 -24.49
CA PRO A 184 5.33 -15.97 -23.88
C PRO A 184 5.40 -16.05 -22.33
N THR A 185 4.58 -15.24 -21.66
CA THR A 185 4.43 -15.30 -20.21
C THR A 185 3.74 -16.60 -19.76
N LEU A 186 3.73 -16.88 -18.49
CA LEU A 186 2.75 -17.77 -17.87
C LEU A 186 1.35 -17.11 -17.95
N ARG A 187 0.31 -17.82 -17.48
CA ARG A 187 -1.07 -17.28 -17.53
C ARG A 187 -1.23 -16.12 -16.54
N LEU A 188 -1.48 -14.94 -17.06
CA LEU A 188 -1.64 -13.68 -16.31
C LEU A 188 -2.98 -13.04 -16.65
N SER A 189 -3.47 -12.21 -15.72
CA SER A 189 -4.50 -11.23 -16.00
C SER A 189 -3.93 -10.05 -16.78
N THR A 190 -4.74 -9.33 -17.54
CA THR A 190 -4.31 -8.18 -18.34
C THR A 190 -3.68 -7.09 -17.50
N TYR A 191 -4.22 -6.83 -16.29
CA TYR A 191 -3.83 -5.69 -15.46
C TYR A 191 -2.42 -5.81 -14.86
N VAL A 192 -1.83 -7.02 -14.74
CA VAL A 192 -0.46 -7.25 -14.26
C VAL A 192 0.57 -7.45 -15.38
N THR A 193 0.20 -7.18 -16.63
CA THR A 193 1.16 -7.16 -17.73
C THR A 193 1.83 -5.79 -17.83
N ALA A 194 3.10 -5.74 -18.26
CA ALA A 194 3.84 -4.49 -18.31
C ALA A 194 4.82 -4.40 -19.48
N ILE A 195 5.01 -3.16 -19.92
CA ILE A 195 6.12 -2.74 -20.79
C ILE A 195 6.74 -1.48 -20.18
N VAL A 196 8.05 -1.52 -19.99
CA VAL A 196 8.86 -0.35 -19.59
C VAL A 196 9.97 -0.17 -20.63
N ALA A 197 10.15 1.04 -21.15
CA ALA A 197 11.14 1.30 -22.20
C ALA A 197 11.77 2.69 -22.06
N GLY A 198 13.06 2.79 -22.32
CA GLY A 198 13.82 4.03 -22.23
C GLY A 198 15.29 3.78 -21.89
N PRO A 199 16.14 4.82 -21.85
CA PRO A 199 17.55 4.67 -21.51
C PRO A 199 17.77 4.57 -19.99
N TYR A 200 17.05 3.65 -19.34
CA TYR A 200 17.16 3.40 -17.89
C TYR A 200 18.57 2.97 -17.50
N HIS A 201 19.06 3.51 -16.38
CA HIS A 201 20.21 2.95 -15.65
C HIS A 201 19.81 1.62 -15.04
N VAL A 202 20.70 0.61 -15.12
CA VAL A 202 20.39 -0.76 -14.70
C VAL A 202 21.46 -1.30 -13.77
N VAL A 203 21.05 -1.87 -12.64
CA VAL A 203 21.92 -2.66 -11.76
C VAL A 203 21.35 -4.08 -11.69
N ARG A 204 22.23 -5.08 -11.85
CA ARG A 204 21.84 -6.50 -11.88
C ARG A 204 22.36 -7.25 -10.65
N SER A 205 21.58 -8.21 -10.21
CA SER A 205 21.92 -9.15 -9.14
C SER A 205 21.18 -10.47 -9.35
N GLU A 206 21.23 -11.34 -8.33
CA GLU A 206 20.52 -12.61 -8.33
C GLU A 206 20.11 -13.03 -6.92
N TYR A 207 19.12 -13.92 -6.83
CA TYR A 207 18.72 -14.62 -5.62
C TYR A 207 18.72 -16.13 -5.88
N SER A 208 19.28 -16.90 -4.93
CA SER A 208 19.23 -18.37 -4.97
C SER A 208 17.97 -18.84 -4.25
N GLY A 209 16.89 -19.04 -5.01
CA GLY A 209 15.61 -19.50 -4.50
C GLY A 209 15.50 -21.02 -4.40
N LYS A 210 14.32 -21.51 -3.99
CA LYS A 210 14.05 -22.94 -3.79
C LYS A 210 14.16 -23.74 -5.08
N ASP A 211 13.69 -23.20 -6.19
CA ASP A 211 13.64 -23.89 -7.50
C ASP A 211 14.72 -23.41 -8.48
N GLY A 212 15.69 -22.64 -8.03
CA GLY A 212 16.79 -22.16 -8.85
C GLY A 212 17.18 -20.70 -8.60
N THR A 213 18.00 -20.16 -9.50
CA THR A 213 18.45 -18.78 -9.41
C THR A 213 17.44 -17.85 -10.10
N ILE A 214 17.03 -16.81 -9.41
CA ILE A 214 16.13 -15.75 -9.89
C ILE A 214 17.00 -14.51 -10.22
N PRO A 215 17.09 -14.10 -11.50
CA PRO A 215 17.72 -12.84 -11.88
C PRO A 215 16.96 -11.65 -11.28
N LEU A 216 17.70 -10.69 -10.72
CA LEU A 216 17.17 -9.46 -10.14
C LEU A 216 17.66 -8.25 -10.94
N GLY A 217 16.79 -7.26 -11.14
CA GLY A 217 17.14 -5.99 -11.76
C GLY A 217 16.59 -4.80 -10.98
N LEU A 218 17.38 -3.71 -10.93
CA LEU A 218 16.93 -2.41 -10.45
C LEU A 218 17.12 -1.40 -11.57
N PHE A 219 16.11 -0.58 -11.82
CA PHE A 219 16.10 0.39 -12.89
C PHE A 219 15.66 1.76 -12.37
N CYS A 220 16.32 2.82 -12.80
CA CYS A 220 15.88 4.18 -12.58
C CYS A 220 16.27 5.06 -13.78
N ARG A 221 15.70 6.26 -13.90
CA ARG A 221 16.16 7.22 -14.91
C ARG A 221 17.67 7.45 -14.77
N ALA A 222 18.37 7.66 -15.88
CA ALA A 222 19.81 7.88 -15.88
C ALA A 222 20.24 9.05 -14.98
N SER A 223 19.42 10.11 -14.93
CA SER A 223 19.63 11.28 -14.07
C SER A 223 19.55 10.99 -12.56
N LEU A 224 19.01 9.83 -12.14
CA LEU A 224 18.91 9.39 -10.75
C LEU A 224 19.93 8.29 -10.37
N ALA A 225 20.76 7.85 -11.30
CA ALA A 225 21.66 6.70 -11.12
C ALA A 225 22.57 6.81 -9.89
N GLU A 226 23.08 8.01 -9.57
CA GLU A 226 23.95 8.25 -8.40
C GLU A 226 23.23 8.14 -7.05
N HIS A 227 21.89 8.16 -7.06
CA HIS A 227 21.05 8.08 -5.86
C HIS A 227 20.41 6.70 -5.64
N LEU A 228 20.62 5.76 -6.57
CA LEU A 228 20.06 4.42 -6.48
C LEU A 228 20.82 3.58 -5.44
N ASP A 229 20.17 3.31 -4.32
CA ASP A 229 20.71 2.55 -3.18
C ASP A 229 20.55 1.04 -3.44
N ALA A 230 21.29 0.53 -4.42
CA ALA A 230 21.12 -0.82 -4.95
C ALA A 230 21.38 -1.91 -3.89
N ASP A 231 22.35 -1.73 -3.01
CA ASP A 231 22.74 -2.74 -2.03
C ASP A 231 21.59 -2.99 -1.02
N GLU A 232 20.97 -1.93 -0.48
CA GLU A 232 19.85 -2.06 0.46
C GLU A 232 18.60 -2.60 -0.24
N LEU A 233 18.29 -2.11 -1.44
CA LEU A 233 17.15 -2.61 -2.24
C LEU A 233 17.27 -4.11 -2.50
N PHE A 234 18.44 -4.60 -2.90
CA PHE A 234 18.66 -6.03 -3.08
C PHE A 234 18.69 -6.82 -1.78
N ASP A 235 19.16 -6.26 -0.66
CA ASP A 235 19.13 -6.94 0.64
C ASP A 235 17.68 -7.20 1.07
N VAL A 236 16.81 -6.17 1.02
CA VAL A 236 15.38 -6.30 1.32
C VAL A 236 14.72 -7.32 0.40
N THR A 237 14.99 -7.24 -0.90
CA THR A 237 14.43 -8.15 -1.91
C THR A 237 14.79 -9.61 -1.60
N ARG A 238 16.05 -9.92 -1.32
CA ARG A 238 16.49 -11.29 -1.00
C ARG A 238 15.87 -11.82 0.28
N ARG A 239 15.74 -10.97 1.30
CA ARG A 239 15.10 -11.31 2.57
C ARG A 239 13.62 -11.62 2.38
N GLY A 240 12.93 -10.80 1.58
CA GLY A 240 11.53 -11.01 1.22
C GLY A 240 11.31 -12.35 0.51
N PHE A 241 12.11 -12.67 -0.50
CA PHE A 241 12.03 -13.97 -1.19
C PHE A 241 12.20 -15.14 -0.22
N GLY A 242 13.26 -15.11 0.60
CA GLY A 242 13.50 -16.19 1.57
C GLY A 242 12.33 -16.38 2.52
N PHE A 243 11.76 -15.30 3.00
CA PHE A 243 10.61 -15.32 3.91
C PHE A 243 9.35 -15.85 3.22
N PHE A 244 8.96 -15.31 2.07
CA PHE A 244 7.71 -15.70 1.40
C PHE A 244 7.75 -17.12 0.87
N GLU A 245 8.86 -17.57 0.29
CA GLU A 245 9.01 -18.95 -0.12
C GLU A 245 8.84 -19.93 1.05
N ASP A 246 9.36 -19.57 2.24
CA ASP A 246 9.23 -20.41 3.44
C ASP A 246 7.82 -20.37 4.02
N VAL A 247 7.24 -19.19 4.16
CA VAL A 247 5.91 -19.01 4.78
C VAL A 247 4.81 -19.58 3.90
N PHE A 248 4.84 -19.31 2.59
CA PHE A 248 3.83 -19.82 1.65
C PHE A 248 4.09 -21.25 1.19
N GLY A 249 5.31 -21.76 1.41
CA GLY A 249 5.67 -23.14 1.05
C GLY A 249 5.76 -23.39 -0.44
N LEU A 250 5.80 -22.32 -1.25
CA LEU A 250 5.83 -22.35 -2.70
C LEU A 250 6.96 -21.45 -3.21
N ALA A 251 7.78 -21.97 -4.13
CA ALA A 251 8.83 -21.20 -4.77
C ALA A 251 8.26 -20.01 -5.56
N TYR A 252 9.07 -18.99 -5.76
CA TYR A 252 8.72 -17.83 -6.58
C TYR A 252 8.32 -18.28 -7.99
N PRO A 253 7.13 -17.88 -8.49
CA PRO A 253 6.56 -18.52 -9.68
C PRO A 253 7.07 -17.98 -11.02
N PHE A 254 7.82 -16.85 -11.04
CA PHE A 254 8.24 -16.19 -12.28
C PHE A 254 9.74 -16.36 -12.56
N ALA A 255 10.16 -16.08 -13.80
CA ALA A 255 11.54 -16.35 -14.26
C ALA A 255 12.56 -15.26 -13.86
N LYS A 256 12.11 -14.09 -13.41
CA LYS A 256 12.94 -12.95 -13.00
C LYS A 256 12.16 -12.03 -12.06
N TYR A 257 12.85 -11.08 -11.43
CA TYR A 257 12.23 -10.01 -10.65
C TYR A 257 12.95 -8.69 -10.90
N ASP A 258 12.34 -7.82 -11.70
CA ASP A 258 12.84 -6.49 -11.98
C ASP A 258 12.00 -5.46 -11.20
N GLN A 259 12.65 -4.46 -10.63
CA GLN A 259 12.06 -3.32 -9.93
C GLN A 259 12.46 -2.05 -10.66
N LEU A 260 11.48 -1.28 -11.11
CA LEU A 260 11.68 -0.13 -11.98
C LEU A 260 11.09 1.11 -11.31
N PHE A 261 11.97 2.05 -10.94
CA PHE A 261 11.59 3.34 -10.36
C PHE A 261 11.25 4.30 -11.50
N VAL A 262 9.94 4.61 -11.65
CA VAL A 262 9.41 5.32 -12.80
C VAL A 262 8.92 6.72 -12.45
N PRO A 263 9.03 7.69 -13.37
CA PRO A 263 8.64 9.09 -13.14
C PRO A 263 7.13 9.31 -13.23
N ASP A 264 6.62 10.34 -12.51
CA ASP A 264 5.22 10.77 -12.55
C ASP A 264 4.22 9.65 -12.25
N PHE A 265 4.59 8.68 -11.40
CA PHE A 265 3.74 7.55 -11.07
C PHE A 265 2.63 7.96 -10.10
N ASN A 266 1.39 7.54 -10.35
CA ASN A 266 0.22 7.92 -9.54
C ASN A 266 0.02 7.09 -8.27
N ALA A 267 0.70 5.95 -8.16
CA ALA A 267 0.65 5.04 -7.01
C ALA A 267 2.02 4.94 -6.32
N GLY A 268 2.08 4.26 -5.18
CA GLY A 268 3.34 3.94 -4.51
C GLY A 268 4.17 2.94 -5.33
N ALA A 269 3.52 1.86 -5.77
CA ALA A 269 4.09 0.85 -6.65
C ALA A 269 2.96 0.08 -7.37
N MET A 270 3.33 -0.92 -8.19
CA MET A 270 2.43 -1.82 -8.92
C MET A 270 3.08 -3.18 -9.12
N GLU A 271 2.35 -4.22 -8.83
CA GLU A 271 2.75 -5.62 -8.80
C GLU A 271 2.87 -6.30 -10.18
N ASN A 272 3.10 -5.59 -11.26
CA ASN A 272 3.24 -6.24 -12.56
C ASN A 272 4.15 -7.47 -12.48
N ALA A 273 3.65 -8.64 -12.87
CA ALA A 273 4.28 -9.94 -12.65
C ALA A 273 5.75 -9.98 -13.11
N GLY A 274 6.68 -10.08 -12.16
CA GLY A 274 8.12 -10.06 -12.41
C GLY A 274 8.69 -8.74 -12.99
N CYS A 275 7.91 -7.66 -13.04
CA CYS A 275 8.27 -6.36 -13.64
C CYS A 275 7.65 -5.22 -12.82
N VAL A 276 7.96 -5.18 -11.52
CA VAL A 276 7.35 -4.28 -10.54
C VAL A 276 7.76 -2.84 -10.81
N THR A 277 6.78 -1.94 -10.89
CA THR A 277 7.05 -0.50 -11.00
C THR A 277 6.87 0.19 -9.66
N HIS A 278 7.78 1.11 -9.33
CA HIS A 278 7.77 1.87 -8.09
C HIS A 278 7.80 3.37 -8.40
N HIS A 279 7.20 4.17 -7.52
CA HIS A 279 7.36 5.61 -7.57
C HIS A 279 8.83 6.01 -7.37
N GLU A 280 9.37 6.88 -8.23
CA GLU A 280 10.79 7.24 -8.17
C GLU A 280 11.19 8.06 -6.92
N ASP A 281 10.24 8.54 -6.12
CA ASP A 281 10.53 9.17 -4.82
C ASP A 281 11.18 8.20 -3.83
N TYR A 282 11.12 6.89 -4.06
CA TYR A 282 11.88 5.88 -3.31
C TYR A 282 13.37 5.85 -3.66
N VAL A 283 13.81 6.57 -4.68
CA VAL A 283 15.23 6.88 -4.96
C VAL A 283 15.57 8.20 -4.25
N PHE A 284 16.09 8.11 -3.04
CA PHE A 284 16.26 9.26 -2.16
C PHE A 284 17.41 10.17 -2.59
N ARG A 285 17.10 11.39 -3.03
CA ARG A 285 18.07 12.40 -3.45
C ARG A 285 18.61 13.29 -2.33
N SER A 286 17.94 13.26 -1.18
CA SER A 286 18.26 14.03 0.02
C SER A 286 18.23 13.11 1.23
N ARG A 287 18.71 13.60 2.39
CA ARG A 287 18.63 12.83 3.63
C ARG A 287 17.17 12.64 4.05
N VAL A 288 16.80 11.39 4.25
CA VAL A 288 15.52 10.97 4.84
C VAL A 288 15.76 10.31 6.19
N THR A 289 14.69 10.14 6.97
CA THR A 289 14.73 9.37 8.23
C THR A 289 14.64 7.87 7.94
N ASP A 290 14.98 7.04 8.92
CA ASP A 290 14.83 5.58 8.81
C ASP A 290 13.38 5.14 8.53
N ALA A 291 12.38 5.93 8.93
CA ALA A 291 10.98 5.72 8.56
C ALA A 291 10.75 5.69 7.04
N ALA A 292 11.49 6.47 6.25
CA ALA A 292 11.37 6.44 4.79
C ALA A 292 11.98 5.16 4.20
N TYR A 293 13.08 4.68 4.77
CA TYR A 293 13.67 3.39 4.41
C TYR A 293 12.77 2.22 4.81
N GLU A 294 12.15 2.29 5.99
CA GLU A 294 11.16 1.32 6.47
C GLU A 294 9.96 1.26 5.52
N ARG A 295 9.41 2.43 5.13
CA ARG A 295 8.29 2.49 4.18
C ARG A 295 8.65 1.94 2.81
N ARG A 296 9.85 2.27 2.27
CA ARG A 296 10.36 1.71 1.02
C ARG A 296 10.48 0.18 1.09
N ALA A 297 11.02 -0.34 2.19
CA ALA A 297 11.15 -1.78 2.40
C ALA A 297 9.78 -2.46 2.50
N GLU A 298 8.83 -1.85 3.20
CA GLU A 298 7.45 -2.34 3.28
C GLU A 298 6.81 -2.40 1.90
N THR A 299 6.94 -1.34 1.08
CA THR A 299 6.41 -1.32 -0.29
C THR A 299 7.04 -2.41 -1.16
N ILE A 300 8.37 -2.61 -1.11
CA ILE A 300 9.04 -3.70 -1.85
C ILE A 300 8.48 -5.07 -1.47
N LEU A 301 8.25 -5.30 -0.18
CA LEU A 301 7.71 -6.56 0.33
C LEU A 301 6.22 -6.72 0.00
N HIS A 302 5.46 -5.64 -0.07
CA HIS A 302 4.06 -5.61 -0.50
C HIS A 302 3.94 -6.07 -1.96
N GLU A 303 4.68 -5.42 -2.88
CA GLU A 303 4.68 -5.80 -4.28
C GLU A 303 5.20 -7.23 -4.51
N MET A 304 6.14 -7.67 -3.69
CA MET A 304 6.62 -9.04 -3.77
C MET A 304 5.58 -10.06 -3.30
N ALA A 305 4.78 -9.74 -2.27
CA ALA A 305 3.72 -10.63 -1.79
C ALA A 305 2.64 -10.86 -2.86
N HIS A 306 2.37 -9.86 -3.69
CA HIS A 306 1.46 -9.96 -4.82
C HIS A 306 1.85 -11.02 -5.85
N MET A 307 3.11 -11.40 -5.94
CA MET A 307 3.54 -12.49 -6.83
C MET A 307 2.83 -13.81 -6.53
N TRP A 308 2.34 -13.99 -5.30
CA TRP A 308 1.47 -15.10 -4.89
C TRP A 308 0.00 -14.69 -4.78
N PHE A 309 -0.29 -13.52 -4.15
CA PHE A 309 -1.65 -12.94 -4.01
C PHE A 309 -1.89 -11.87 -5.07
N GLY A 310 -2.56 -12.16 -6.13
CA GLY A 310 -2.81 -11.25 -7.24
C GLY A 310 -2.32 -11.81 -8.57
N ASP A 311 -1.05 -12.22 -8.66
CA ASP A 311 -0.45 -12.70 -9.89
C ASP A 311 -0.64 -14.20 -10.08
N LEU A 312 -0.18 -15.03 -9.14
CA LEU A 312 -0.33 -16.47 -9.22
C LEU A 312 -1.80 -16.88 -9.06
N VAL A 313 -2.44 -16.41 -7.98
CA VAL A 313 -3.86 -16.60 -7.72
C VAL A 313 -4.53 -15.24 -7.71
N THR A 314 -5.50 -15.00 -8.59
CA THR A 314 -6.14 -13.70 -8.80
C THR A 314 -7.62 -13.79 -8.45
N MET A 315 -8.22 -12.72 -7.92
CA MET A 315 -9.66 -12.64 -7.74
C MET A 315 -10.42 -12.83 -9.06
N ARG A 316 -11.64 -13.33 -9.00
CA ARG A 316 -12.53 -13.43 -10.18
C ARG A 316 -13.07 -12.08 -10.60
N TRP A 317 -13.40 -11.25 -9.60
CA TRP A 317 -13.90 -9.90 -9.80
C TRP A 317 -13.42 -8.97 -8.68
N TRP A 318 -13.48 -7.71 -8.90
CA TRP A 318 -12.93 -6.65 -8.07
C TRP A 318 -13.60 -6.47 -6.69
N ASN A 319 -14.72 -7.14 -6.40
CA ASN A 319 -15.27 -7.18 -5.04
C ASN A 319 -14.33 -7.86 -4.04
N ASP A 320 -13.45 -8.72 -4.54
CA ASP A 320 -12.41 -9.40 -3.77
C ASP A 320 -11.02 -8.77 -3.97
N LEU A 321 -10.92 -7.50 -4.39
CA LEU A 321 -9.68 -6.73 -4.47
C LEU A 321 -8.88 -6.80 -3.16
N TRP A 322 -9.56 -6.81 -2.03
CA TRP A 322 -8.96 -6.94 -0.72
C TRP A 322 -8.19 -8.27 -0.52
N LEU A 323 -8.53 -9.34 -1.23
CA LEU A 323 -7.75 -10.60 -1.24
C LEU A 323 -6.33 -10.39 -1.78
N ASN A 324 -6.11 -9.40 -2.64
CA ASN A 324 -4.78 -9.02 -3.08
C ASN A 324 -4.18 -8.02 -2.08
N GLU A 325 -4.82 -6.88 -1.88
CA GLU A 325 -4.27 -5.72 -1.20
C GLU A 325 -4.11 -5.88 0.32
N SER A 326 -5.15 -6.39 0.98
CA SER A 326 -5.08 -6.62 2.42
C SER A 326 -4.07 -7.70 2.76
N PHE A 327 -3.99 -8.77 1.94
CA PHE A 327 -3.01 -9.83 2.13
C PHE A 327 -1.60 -9.36 1.87
N ALA A 328 -1.34 -8.60 0.81
CA ALA A 328 -0.03 -8.05 0.53
C ALA A 328 0.41 -7.10 1.67
N THR A 329 -0.48 -6.24 2.15
CA THR A 329 -0.20 -5.34 3.28
C THR A 329 0.08 -6.12 4.57
N TRP A 330 -0.70 -7.14 4.91
CA TRP A 330 -0.45 -7.97 6.08
C TRP A 330 0.87 -8.74 5.96
N ALA A 331 1.11 -9.34 4.78
CA ALA A 331 2.28 -10.17 4.52
C ALA A 331 3.58 -9.35 4.47
N SER A 332 3.53 -8.12 3.93
CA SER A 332 4.70 -7.22 3.89
C SER A 332 5.13 -6.81 5.30
N VAL A 333 4.18 -6.42 6.17
CA VAL A 333 4.50 -6.06 7.56
C VAL A 333 5.04 -7.26 8.33
N LEU A 334 4.46 -8.45 8.12
CA LEU A 334 4.95 -9.69 8.74
C LEU A 334 6.38 -10.02 8.27
N ALA A 335 6.64 -9.95 6.97
CA ALA A 335 7.96 -10.19 6.40
C ALA A 335 8.99 -9.17 6.88
N GLN A 336 8.60 -7.90 6.95
CA GLN A 336 9.43 -6.83 7.44
C GLN A 336 9.84 -7.06 8.90
N ALA A 337 8.87 -7.42 9.77
CA ALA A 337 9.12 -7.70 11.18
C ALA A 337 9.99 -8.94 11.42
N GLU A 338 9.84 -9.99 10.63
CA GLU A 338 10.50 -11.28 10.88
C GLU A 338 11.77 -11.50 10.07
N ALA A 339 11.96 -10.82 8.94
CA ALA A 339 13.09 -11.07 8.04
C ALA A 339 14.02 -9.87 7.85
N THR A 340 13.62 -8.65 8.26
CA THR A 340 14.45 -7.44 8.05
C THR A 340 14.98 -6.86 9.36
N ARG A 341 15.66 -5.73 9.28
CA ARG A 341 16.14 -4.98 10.46
C ARG A 341 15.02 -4.24 11.20
N TRP A 342 13.86 -4.02 10.57
CA TRP A 342 12.72 -3.32 11.16
C TRP A 342 11.79 -4.30 11.90
N THR A 343 12.28 -4.84 13.01
CA THR A 343 11.56 -5.84 13.81
C THR A 343 10.32 -5.30 14.50
N GLU A 344 10.16 -3.98 14.58
CA GLU A 344 9.04 -3.29 15.21
C GLU A 344 7.99 -2.79 14.20
N SER A 345 7.96 -3.31 12.97
CA SER A 345 7.06 -2.84 11.89
C SER A 345 5.58 -2.88 12.25
N TRP A 346 5.16 -3.76 13.16
CA TRP A 346 3.79 -3.72 13.71
C TRP A 346 3.50 -2.46 14.53
N THR A 347 4.52 -1.81 15.09
CA THR A 347 4.40 -0.50 15.74
C THR A 347 4.11 0.57 14.70
N THR A 348 4.87 0.61 13.62
CA THR A 348 4.63 1.50 12.47
C THR A 348 3.25 1.27 11.86
N PHE A 349 2.87 0.01 11.64
CA PHE A 349 1.53 -0.34 11.14
C PHE A 349 0.41 0.21 12.02
N ALA A 350 0.53 0.10 13.35
CA ALA A 350 -0.49 0.55 14.29
C ALA A 350 -0.70 2.08 14.27
N VAL A 351 0.35 2.87 14.02
CA VAL A 351 0.26 4.35 14.01
C VAL A 351 0.09 4.96 12.63
N SER A 352 0.44 4.25 11.56
CA SER A 352 0.30 4.73 10.17
C SER A 352 -0.95 4.13 9.53
N GLU A 353 -0.85 2.86 9.14
CA GLU A 353 -1.87 2.18 8.34
C GLU A 353 -3.18 2.02 9.12
N LYS A 354 -3.12 1.45 10.33
CA LYS A 354 -4.33 1.25 11.14
C LYS A 354 -4.99 2.58 11.54
N LEU A 355 -4.21 3.62 11.85
CA LEU A 355 -4.77 4.94 12.15
C LEU A 355 -5.45 5.57 10.93
N TRP A 356 -4.88 5.37 9.72
CA TRP A 356 -5.53 5.76 8.47
C TRP A 356 -6.88 5.06 8.29
N ALA A 357 -6.91 3.72 8.46
CA ALA A 357 -8.14 2.93 8.40
C ALA A 357 -9.18 3.36 9.44
N LEU A 358 -8.78 3.51 10.72
CA LEU A 358 -9.68 3.98 11.79
C LEU A 358 -10.30 5.33 11.47
N ARG A 359 -9.53 6.21 10.84
CA ARG A 359 -10.00 7.53 10.44
C ARG A 359 -11.01 7.44 9.30
N GLN A 360 -10.73 6.62 8.29
CA GLN A 360 -11.59 6.46 7.11
C GLN A 360 -12.88 5.71 7.44
N ASP A 361 -12.82 4.69 8.27
CA ASP A 361 -13.98 3.87 8.67
C ASP A 361 -15.02 4.62 9.53
N GLN A 362 -14.74 5.86 9.88
CA GLN A 362 -15.65 6.78 10.57
C GLN A 362 -16.24 7.86 9.66
N LEU A 363 -15.89 7.87 8.37
CA LEU A 363 -16.42 8.82 7.39
C LEU A 363 -17.72 8.30 6.77
N PRO A 364 -18.59 9.20 6.26
CA PRO A 364 -19.79 8.78 5.52
C PRO A 364 -19.49 7.97 4.25
N SER A 365 -18.26 8.03 3.75
CA SER A 365 -17.77 7.26 2.59
C SER A 365 -17.23 5.89 2.96
N THR A 366 -17.36 5.44 4.20
CA THR A 366 -16.92 4.09 4.59
C THR A 366 -17.73 3.01 3.89
N HIS A 367 -17.11 1.86 3.71
CA HIS A 367 -17.70 0.69 3.08
C HIS A 367 -17.20 -0.60 3.76
N PRO A 368 -17.84 -1.75 3.53
CA PRO A 368 -17.32 -3.06 3.95
C PRO A 368 -15.95 -3.35 3.30
N VAL A 369 -15.13 -4.21 3.92
CA VAL A 369 -13.87 -4.68 3.34
C VAL A 369 -14.15 -5.42 2.01
N SER A 370 -15.13 -6.32 2.00
CA SER A 370 -15.68 -6.90 0.78
C SER A 370 -16.77 -5.97 0.24
N ALA A 371 -16.38 -5.05 -0.64
CA ALA A 371 -17.27 -4.03 -1.18
C ALA A 371 -18.16 -4.58 -2.30
N GLU A 372 -19.34 -4.00 -2.48
CA GLU A 372 -20.17 -4.26 -3.64
C GLU A 372 -19.63 -3.50 -4.86
N ILE A 373 -18.91 -4.19 -5.73
CA ILE A 373 -18.33 -3.63 -6.95
C ILE A 373 -19.21 -4.04 -8.15
N ARG A 374 -19.97 -3.09 -8.68
CA ARG A 374 -20.90 -3.29 -9.79
C ARG A 374 -20.24 -3.13 -11.15
N ASP A 375 -19.22 -2.29 -11.21
CA ASP A 375 -18.50 -1.93 -12.43
C ASP A 375 -17.08 -1.39 -12.11
N LEU A 376 -16.31 -1.04 -13.13
CA LEU A 376 -14.93 -0.57 -12.98
C LEU A 376 -14.82 0.82 -12.35
N ASP A 377 -15.83 1.69 -12.47
CA ASP A 377 -15.81 3.00 -11.81
C ASP A 377 -15.94 2.84 -10.28
N ASP A 378 -16.70 1.83 -9.81
CA ASP A 378 -16.79 1.50 -8.39
C ASP A 378 -15.41 1.03 -7.84
N VAL A 379 -14.59 0.34 -8.63
CA VAL A 379 -13.26 -0.15 -8.19
C VAL A 379 -12.35 1.01 -7.84
N GLN A 380 -12.30 2.05 -8.67
CA GLN A 380 -11.35 3.17 -8.53
C GLN A 380 -11.47 3.91 -7.20
N VAL A 381 -12.64 3.93 -6.59
CA VAL A 381 -12.87 4.58 -5.30
C VAL A 381 -12.61 3.66 -4.10
N ASN A 382 -12.27 2.40 -4.34
CA ASN A 382 -11.99 1.40 -3.30
C ASN A 382 -10.50 1.14 -3.04
N PHE A 383 -9.57 1.85 -3.72
CA PHE A 383 -8.15 1.87 -3.37
C PHE A 383 -7.92 2.78 -2.17
N ASP A 384 -8.28 2.33 -0.98
CA ASP A 384 -8.36 3.16 0.20
C ASP A 384 -7.95 2.44 1.51
N GLY A 385 -7.97 3.17 2.64
CA GLY A 385 -7.59 2.62 3.93
C GLY A 385 -8.47 1.47 4.43
N ILE A 386 -9.66 1.25 3.85
CA ILE A 386 -10.51 0.11 4.18
C ILE A 386 -9.95 -1.15 3.49
N THR A 387 -9.73 -1.09 2.20
CA THR A 387 -9.23 -2.21 1.41
C THR A 387 -7.81 -2.61 1.84
N TYR A 388 -6.91 -1.65 2.08
CA TYR A 388 -5.52 -1.94 2.47
C TYR A 388 -5.38 -2.19 3.97
N ALA A 389 -5.62 -1.19 4.79
CA ALA A 389 -5.19 -1.15 6.18
C ALA A 389 -6.19 -1.76 7.16
N LYS A 390 -7.52 -1.51 7.00
CA LYS A 390 -8.54 -2.23 7.79
C LYS A 390 -8.48 -3.71 7.46
N GLY A 391 -8.45 -4.08 6.17
CA GLY A 391 -8.37 -5.46 5.76
C GLY A 391 -7.14 -6.19 6.30
N ALA A 392 -5.95 -5.58 6.26
CA ALA A 392 -4.73 -6.15 6.85
C ALA A 392 -4.84 -6.32 8.38
N SER A 393 -5.45 -5.35 9.08
CA SER A 393 -5.70 -5.45 10.51
C SER A 393 -6.71 -6.55 10.85
N VAL A 394 -7.72 -6.73 10.00
CA VAL A 394 -8.73 -7.80 10.11
C VAL A 394 -8.07 -9.16 9.84
N LEU A 395 -7.16 -9.27 8.87
CA LEU A 395 -6.37 -10.49 8.66
C LEU A 395 -5.46 -10.81 9.86
N LYS A 396 -4.84 -9.81 10.48
CA LYS A 396 -4.07 -10.00 11.71
C LYS A 396 -4.94 -10.59 12.81
N GLN A 397 -6.18 -10.11 12.94
CA GLN A 397 -7.16 -10.70 13.87
C GLN A 397 -7.57 -12.11 13.47
N LEU A 398 -7.80 -12.39 12.18
CA LEU A 398 -8.11 -13.73 11.70
C LEU A 398 -7.00 -14.72 12.08
N VAL A 399 -5.74 -14.33 11.91
CA VAL A 399 -4.59 -15.14 12.37
C VAL A 399 -4.64 -15.40 13.87
N ALA A 400 -4.96 -14.39 14.69
CA ALA A 400 -5.13 -14.57 16.13
C ALA A 400 -6.35 -15.44 16.48
N TRP A 401 -7.41 -15.39 15.66
CA TRP A 401 -8.65 -16.14 15.84
C TRP A 401 -8.50 -17.62 15.51
N VAL A 402 -7.86 -17.96 14.39
CA VAL A 402 -7.74 -19.35 13.91
C VAL A 402 -6.48 -20.05 14.38
N GLY A 403 -5.44 -19.31 14.75
CA GLY A 403 -4.10 -19.79 15.04
C GLY A 403 -3.16 -19.62 13.84
N ARG A 404 -1.92 -19.17 14.11
CA ARG A 404 -0.94 -18.87 13.07
C ARG A 404 -0.58 -20.08 12.21
N ASP A 405 -0.31 -21.22 12.84
CA ASP A 405 0.12 -22.43 12.13
C ASP A 405 -1.00 -22.96 11.23
N GLU A 406 -2.24 -22.93 11.73
CA GLU A 406 -3.46 -23.29 11.01
C GLU A 406 -3.73 -22.35 9.85
N PHE A 407 -3.56 -21.04 10.06
CA PHE A 407 -3.70 -20.03 9.02
C PHE A 407 -2.70 -20.28 7.88
N LEU A 408 -1.41 -20.42 8.20
CA LEU A 408 -0.37 -20.66 7.20
C LEU A 408 -0.54 -22.00 6.48
N ALA A 409 -1.02 -23.04 7.18
CA ALA A 409 -1.34 -24.33 6.56
C ALA A 409 -2.50 -24.20 5.56
N GLY A 410 -3.54 -23.42 5.90
CA GLY A 410 -4.65 -23.11 4.99
C GLY A 410 -4.20 -22.35 3.76
N MET A 411 -3.34 -21.35 3.94
CA MET A 411 -2.76 -20.57 2.85
C MET A 411 -1.96 -21.42 1.87
N ARG A 412 -1.10 -22.31 2.38
CA ARG A 412 -0.33 -23.24 1.54
C ARG A 412 -1.24 -24.17 0.73
N ALA A 413 -2.31 -24.67 1.33
CA ALA A 413 -3.29 -25.52 0.65
C ALA A 413 -4.05 -24.74 -0.44
N TYR A 414 -4.43 -23.49 -0.15
CA TYR A 414 -5.07 -22.60 -1.10
C TYR A 414 -4.20 -22.32 -2.33
N PHE A 415 -2.93 -21.95 -2.16
CA PHE A 415 -2.02 -21.76 -3.29
C PHE A 415 -1.80 -23.02 -4.09
N ALA A 416 -1.64 -24.19 -3.43
CA ALA A 416 -1.43 -25.45 -4.12
C ALA A 416 -2.63 -25.87 -4.99
N GLU A 417 -3.86 -25.54 -4.59
CA GLU A 417 -5.08 -25.89 -5.32
C GLU A 417 -5.39 -24.90 -6.45
N HIS A 418 -5.14 -23.59 -6.21
CA HIS A 418 -5.63 -22.52 -7.08
C HIS A 418 -4.55 -21.83 -7.93
N ALA A 419 -3.29 -22.31 -7.89
CA ALA A 419 -2.20 -21.72 -8.67
C ALA A 419 -2.59 -21.54 -10.14
N TRP A 420 -2.31 -20.33 -10.70
CA TRP A 420 -2.63 -19.89 -12.07
C TRP A 420 -4.13 -19.72 -12.36
N GLY A 421 -4.97 -19.83 -11.35
CA GLY A 421 -6.41 -19.68 -11.43
C GLY A 421 -6.94 -18.36 -10.86
N ASN A 422 -8.27 -18.30 -10.80
CA ASN A 422 -9.03 -17.21 -10.19
C ASN A 422 -9.91 -17.76 -9.08
N THR A 423 -10.05 -16.98 -8.00
CA THR A 423 -10.76 -17.39 -6.79
C THR A 423 -11.71 -16.31 -6.30
N GLU A 424 -12.58 -16.71 -5.39
CA GLU A 424 -13.41 -15.87 -4.55
C GLU A 424 -13.04 -16.07 -3.09
N LEU A 425 -13.47 -15.20 -2.20
CA LEU A 425 -13.24 -15.27 -0.76
C LEU A 425 -13.52 -16.66 -0.18
N ARG A 426 -14.61 -17.29 -0.60
CA ARG A 426 -15.04 -18.62 -0.12
C ARG A 426 -14.04 -19.73 -0.41
N ASP A 427 -13.28 -19.62 -1.49
CA ASP A 427 -12.23 -20.60 -1.83
C ASP A 427 -11.12 -20.58 -0.77
N LEU A 428 -10.70 -19.39 -0.32
CA LEU A 428 -9.73 -19.24 0.76
C LEU A 428 -10.29 -19.74 2.10
N PHE A 429 -11.49 -19.30 2.46
CA PHE A 429 -12.10 -19.62 3.75
C PHE A 429 -12.33 -21.11 3.91
N ALA A 430 -12.70 -21.83 2.84
CA ALA A 430 -12.84 -23.30 2.89
C ALA A 430 -11.54 -24.00 3.33
N HIS A 431 -10.37 -23.47 2.94
CA HIS A 431 -9.07 -23.99 3.39
C HIS A 431 -8.78 -23.63 4.85
N LEU A 432 -9.08 -22.39 5.27
CA LEU A 432 -8.87 -21.94 6.64
C LEU A 432 -9.79 -22.67 7.63
N GLU A 433 -11.05 -22.90 7.28
CA GLU A 433 -11.99 -23.70 8.08
C GLU A 433 -11.49 -25.15 8.24
N LYS A 434 -10.99 -25.74 7.17
CA LYS A 434 -10.46 -27.10 7.17
C LYS A 434 -9.23 -27.27 8.06
N THR A 435 -8.33 -26.28 8.07
CA THR A 435 -7.08 -26.35 8.83
C THR A 435 -7.27 -25.95 10.29
N SER A 436 -8.13 -24.98 10.58
CA SER A 436 -8.38 -24.49 11.93
C SER A 436 -9.48 -25.28 12.68
N GLY A 437 -10.37 -25.94 11.94
CA GLY A 437 -11.56 -26.57 12.51
C GLY A 437 -12.61 -25.59 13.02
N ARG A 438 -12.50 -24.30 12.70
CA ARG A 438 -13.45 -23.25 13.05
C ARG A 438 -14.40 -22.97 11.88
N ASP A 439 -15.67 -22.69 12.19
CA ASP A 439 -16.64 -22.12 11.25
C ASP A 439 -16.37 -20.60 11.16
N LEU A 440 -16.13 -20.10 9.97
CA LEU A 440 -15.80 -18.70 9.72
C LEU A 440 -16.98 -17.90 9.13
N ALA A 441 -18.13 -18.51 8.85
CA ALA A 441 -19.25 -17.81 8.21
C ALA A 441 -19.72 -16.58 9.02
N SER A 442 -19.95 -16.74 10.33
CA SER A 442 -20.33 -15.61 11.20
C SER A 442 -19.24 -14.57 11.34
N TRP A 443 -17.96 -14.97 11.30
CA TRP A 443 -16.83 -14.06 11.34
C TRP A 443 -16.74 -13.22 10.06
N GLU A 444 -16.95 -13.86 8.90
CA GLU A 444 -17.01 -13.20 7.58
C GLU A 444 -18.08 -12.14 7.53
N ASP A 445 -19.33 -12.50 7.87
CA ASP A 445 -20.47 -11.58 7.90
C ASP A 445 -20.19 -10.34 8.75
N GLN A 446 -19.56 -10.51 9.93
CA GLN A 446 -19.28 -9.43 10.86
C GLN A 446 -18.12 -8.53 10.39
N TRP A 447 -17.04 -9.13 9.90
CA TRP A 447 -15.80 -8.42 9.66
C TRP A 447 -15.61 -7.92 8.22
N LEU A 448 -16.08 -8.69 7.25
CA LEU A 448 -15.84 -8.38 5.83
C LEU A 448 -17.04 -7.72 5.17
N GLU A 449 -18.28 -8.04 5.59
CA GLU A 449 -19.48 -7.54 4.94
C GLU A 449 -20.14 -6.35 5.65
N THR A 450 -19.54 -5.84 6.74
CA THR A 450 -20.05 -4.67 7.46
C THR A 450 -19.02 -3.55 7.57
N ALA A 451 -19.50 -2.31 7.41
CA ALA A 451 -18.72 -1.09 7.58
C ALA A 451 -18.69 -0.64 9.05
N GLY A 452 -17.81 0.31 9.35
CA GLY A 452 -17.68 0.95 10.66
C GLY A 452 -16.76 0.21 11.63
N VAL A 453 -16.38 0.91 12.71
CA VAL A 453 -15.42 0.44 13.72
C VAL A 453 -16.07 0.40 15.11
N ASN A 454 -15.74 -0.63 15.89
CA ASN A 454 -16.14 -0.72 17.29
C ASN A 454 -15.17 0.02 18.21
N THR A 455 -15.68 0.50 19.34
CA THR A 455 -14.88 1.06 20.42
C THR A 455 -14.88 0.10 21.60
N LEU A 456 -13.69 -0.26 22.10
CA LEU A 456 -13.51 -1.10 23.25
C LEU A 456 -13.06 -0.26 24.44
N ARG A 457 -13.82 -0.34 25.56
CA ARG A 457 -13.60 0.46 26.77
C ARG A 457 -13.52 -0.44 28.00
N PRO A 458 -12.51 -0.32 28.88
CA PRO A 458 -12.51 -1.03 30.14
C PRO A 458 -13.44 -0.35 31.15
N GLU A 459 -14.23 -1.15 31.85
CA GLU A 459 -14.98 -0.76 33.05
C GLU A 459 -14.45 -1.57 34.23
N VAL A 460 -13.96 -0.90 35.28
CA VAL A 460 -13.32 -1.55 36.42
C VAL A 460 -13.96 -1.17 37.73
N GLU A 461 -14.14 -2.15 38.61
CA GLU A 461 -14.52 -1.92 40.00
C GLU A 461 -13.37 -2.37 40.91
N ILE A 462 -13.06 -1.53 41.91
CA ILE A 462 -11.95 -1.78 42.83
C ILE A 462 -12.51 -1.79 44.28
N GLY A 463 -12.19 -2.85 45.02
CA GLY A 463 -12.52 -2.98 46.43
C GLY A 463 -11.37 -3.69 47.17
N ASP A 464 -11.08 -3.25 48.39
CA ASP A 464 -10.05 -3.84 49.25
C ASP A 464 -8.66 -3.97 48.59
N GLY A 465 -8.33 -3.04 47.66
CA GLY A 465 -7.04 -2.99 46.97
C GLY A 465 -6.89 -4.01 45.83
N ALA A 466 -7.99 -4.58 45.36
CA ALA A 466 -8.02 -5.48 44.21
C ALA A 466 -9.17 -5.16 43.25
N TYR A 467 -9.09 -5.62 42.01
CA TYR A 467 -10.23 -5.61 41.10
C TYR A 467 -11.32 -6.53 41.60
N THR A 468 -12.53 -6.02 41.84
CA THR A 468 -13.73 -6.81 42.17
C THR A 468 -14.52 -7.16 40.92
N ALA A 469 -14.44 -6.33 39.86
CA ALA A 469 -14.94 -6.63 38.53
C ALA A 469 -14.04 -5.92 37.47
N VAL A 470 -13.86 -6.60 36.35
CA VAL A 470 -13.26 -6.02 35.13
C VAL A 470 -14.13 -6.45 33.94
N THR A 471 -14.60 -5.48 33.18
CA THR A 471 -15.46 -5.71 32.01
C THR A 471 -14.93 -4.93 30.83
N VAL A 472 -14.91 -5.55 29.65
CA VAL A 472 -14.72 -4.85 28.38
C VAL A 472 -16.09 -4.49 27.82
N LEU A 473 -16.35 -3.21 27.67
CA LEU A 473 -17.52 -2.68 26.97
C LEU A 473 -17.21 -2.55 25.49
N GLN A 474 -18.11 -3.01 24.65
CA GLN A 474 -18.05 -2.82 23.20
C GLN A 474 -19.18 -1.87 22.76
N GLU A 475 -18.83 -0.85 22.03
CA GLU A 475 -19.74 0.14 21.46
C GLU A 475 -19.63 0.17 19.94
N ALA A 476 -20.73 0.46 19.26
CA ALA A 476 -20.81 0.69 17.83
C ALA A 476 -21.50 2.02 17.54
N SER A 477 -21.22 2.65 16.40
CA SER A 477 -21.91 3.86 15.99
C SER A 477 -23.36 3.57 15.61
N ALA A 478 -24.24 4.56 15.72
CA ALA A 478 -25.65 4.41 15.33
C ALA A 478 -25.84 4.08 13.85
N ASP A 479 -24.94 4.59 13.00
CA ASP A 479 -24.98 4.38 11.55
C ASP A 479 -24.45 2.99 11.16
N HIS A 480 -23.57 2.40 12.00
CA HIS A 480 -22.98 1.07 11.79
C HIS A 480 -23.07 0.28 13.10
N PRO A 481 -24.25 -0.28 13.44
CA PRO A 481 -24.54 -0.82 14.77
C PRO A 481 -24.00 -2.24 15.02
N THR A 482 -23.20 -2.78 14.12
CA THR A 482 -22.67 -4.15 14.25
C THR A 482 -21.68 -4.24 15.40
N LEU A 483 -21.97 -5.10 16.39
CA LEU A 483 -21.02 -5.54 17.40
C LEU A 483 -20.32 -6.80 16.88
N ARG A 484 -18.98 -6.75 16.84
CA ARG A 484 -18.17 -7.84 16.29
C ARG A 484 -17.56 -8.70 17.37
N ASP A 485 -17.26 -9.93 17.03
CA ASP A 485 -16.48 -10.81 17.91
C ASP A 485 -14.99 -10.49 17.74
N HIS A 486 -14.34 -10.07 18.84
CA HIS A 486 -12.94 -9.67 18.84
C HIS A 486 -12.09 -10.69 19.62
N ARG A 487 -10.91 -11.03 19.09
CA ARG A 487 -9.83 -11.64 19.87
C ARG A 487 -8.89 -10.54 20.33
N ILE A 488 -8.74 -10.34 21.64
CA ILE A 488 -7.88 -9.29 22.21
C ILE A 488 -6.95 -9.82 23.28
N ALA A 489 -5.89 -9.07 23.56
CA ALA A 489 -5.15 -9.17 24.80
C ALA A 489 -5.41 -7.96 25.71
N ILE A 490 -5.36 -8.15 27.02
CA ILE A 490 -5.35 -7.06 28.01
C ILE A 490 -4.02 -7.13 28.76
N GLY A 491 -3.28 -6.01 28.76
CA GLY A 491 -2.04 -5.83 29.48
C GLY A 491 -2.24 -5.04 30.77
N LEU A 492 -1.69 -5.55 31.87
CA LEU A 492 -1.57 -4.82 33.15
C LEU A 492 -0.14 -4.34 33.31
N TYR A 493 0.07 -3.03 33.42
CA TYR A 493 1.38 -2.40 33.55
C TYR A 493 1.48 -1.66 34.87
N ASP A 494 2.60 -1.79 35.56
CA ASP A 494 2.88 -1.11 36.81
C ASP A 494 4.11 -0.21 36.68
N GLU A 495 4.10 0.91 37.40
CA GLU A 495 5.28 1.76 37.54
C GLU A 495 6.39 1.07 38.33
N SER A 496 7.58 1.11 37.78
CA SER A 496 8.80 0.58 38.40
C SER A 496 9.97 1.53 38.20
N PRO A 497 11.12 1.35 38.86
CA PRO A 497 12.34 2.10 38.56
C PRO A 497 12.77 2.00 37.10
N ASP A 498 12.48 0.89 36.44
CA ASP A 498 12.85 0.62 35.03
C ASP A 498 11.81 1.15 34.03
N GLY A 499 10.69 1.71 34.49
CA GLY A 499 9.62 2.23 33.66
C GLY A 499 8.26 1.65 33.96
N LEU A 500 7.34 1.72 32.99
CA LEU A 500 6.05 1.05 33.00
C LEU A 500 6.25 -0.35 32.41
N VAL A 501 6.12 -1.38 33.25
CA VAL A 501 6.42 -2.78 32.90
C VAL A 501 5.16 -3.62 32.95
N ARG A 502 4.91 -4.40 31.89
CA ARG A 502 3.79 -5.34 31.82
C ARG A 502 4.01 -6.50 32.80
N ARG A 503 3.19 -6.57 33.86
CA ARG A 503 3.25 -7.66 34.84
C ARG A 503 2.34 -8.83 34.51
N ARG A 504 1.25 -8.59 33.73
CA ARG A 504 0.29 -9.61 33.36
C ARG A 504 -0.29 -9.34 31.98
N ARG A 505 -0.56 -10.40 31.22
CA ARG A 505 -1.28 -10.43 29.97
C ARG A 505 -2.37 -11.49 30.04
N VAL A 506 -3.57 -11.12 29.65
CA VAL A 506 -4.72 -12.03 29.53
C VAL A 506 -5.26 -11.91 28.11
N GLU A 507 -5.52 -13.03 27.46
CA GLU A 507 -6.10 -13.11 26.13
C GLU A 507 -7.50 -13.70 26.18
N LEU A 508 -8.47 -13.07 25.51
CA LEU A 508 -9.86 -13.45 25.57
C LEU A 508 -10.61 -13.06 24.29
N ASP A 509 -11.79 -13.67 24.12
CA ASP A 509 -12.76 -13.28 23.11
C ASP A 509 -13.75 -12.27 23.72
N VAL A 510 -13.95 -11.14 23.05
CA VAL A 510 -14.97 -10.12 23.40
C VAL A 510 -16.16 -10.33 22.48
N THR A 511 -17.34 -10.54 23.08
CA THR A 511 -18.59 -10.77 22.35
C THR A 511 -19.73 -9.92 22.93
N GLY A 512 -20.57 -9.35 22.06
CA GLY A 512 -21.70 -8.51 22.45
C GLY A 512 -21.26 -7.22 23.14
N GLU A 513 -22.17 -6.56 23.86
CA GLU A 513 -21.94 -5.24 24.44
C GLU A 513 -21.04 -5.27 25.71
N ARG A 514 -20.99 -6.39 26.41
CA ARG A 514 -20.28 -6.52 27.70
C ARG A 514 -19.63 -7.90 27.82
N THR A 515 -18.33 -7.93 28.06
CA THR A 515 -17.58 -9.16 28.30
C THR A 515 -16.84 -9.05 29.62
N GLU A 516 -17.16 -9.94 30.57
CA GLU A 516 -16.47 -10.02 31.86
C GLU A 516 -15.08 -10.66 31.72
N VAL A 517 -14.08 -10.07 32.37
CA VAL A 517 -12.69 -10.54 32.38
C VAL A 517 -12.41 -11.16 33.78
N SER A 518 -12.97 -12.34 34.01
CA SER A 518 -12.86 -13.02 35.30
C SER A 518 -11.43 -13.29 35.75
N ASP A 519 -10.50 -13.46 34.79
CA ASP A 519 -9.08 -13.74 35.07
C ASP A 519 -8.32 -12.58 35.72
N LEU A 520 -8.92 -11.38 35.74
CA LEU A 520 -8.36 -10.20 36.37
C LEU A 520 -8.98 -9.90 37.74
N VAL A 521 -10.05 -10.60 38.13
CA VAL A 521 -10.67 -10.43 39.44
C VAL A 521 -9.70 -10.90 40.54
N GLY A 522 -9.50 -10.09 41.56
CA GLY A 522 -8.53 -10.33 42.62
C GLY A 522 -7.11 -9.83 42.37
N GLU A 523 -6.81 -9.38 41.16
CA GLU A 523 -5.53 -8.72 40.88
C GLU A 523 -5.47 -7.30 41.47
N ALA A 524 -4.27 -6.87 41.88
CA ALA A 524 -4.05 -5.46 42.27
C ALA A 524 -4.32 -4.52 41.07
N PRO A 525 -4.95 -3.36 41.30
CA PRO A 525 -5.18 -2.40 40.23
C PRO A 525 -3.87 -1.93 39.59
N ALA A 526 -3.76 -2.09 38.27
CA ALA A 526 -2.60 -1.66 37.51
C ALA A 526 -2.51 -0.13 37.41
N ASP A 527 -1.33 0.41 37.15
CA ASP A 527 -1.17 1.82 36.84
C ASP A 527 -1.66 2.12 35.42
N LEU A 528 -1.52 1.16 34.48
CA LEU A 528 -2.11 1.18 33.15
C LEU A 528 -2.75 -0.19 32.85
N LEU A 529 -4.04 -0.19 32.58
CA LEU A 529 -4.77 -1.29 31.98
C LEU A 529 -4.96 -0.99 30.49
N LEU A 530 -4.28 -1.75 29.62
CA LEU A 530 -4.31 -1.53 28.17
C LEU A 530 -5.17 -2.63 27.51
N VAL A 531 -6.32 -2.23 26.99
CA VAL A 531 -7.20 -3.09 26.18
C VAL A 531 -6.60 -3.21 24.78
N ASN A 532 -6.72 -4.38 24.16
CA ASN A 532 -6.11 -4.73 22.88
C ASN A 532 -4.58 -4.59 22.89
N ASP A 533 -3.95 -4.89 24.01
CA ASP A 533 -2.50 -5.01 24.10
C ASP A 533 -1.98 -6.02 23.06
N ASP A 534 -0.81 -5.81 22.45
CA ASP A 534 -0.29 -6.55 21.29
C ASP A 534 -1.07 -6.31 19.96
N ASP A 535 -2.09 -5.45 19.96
CA ASP A 535 -2.82 -5.02 18.75
C ASP A 535 -3.42 -6.17 17.92
N LEU A 536 -4.16 -7.06 18.58
CA LEU A 536 -4.71 -8.27 17.95
C LEU A 536 -5.97 -7.99 17.09
N THR A 537 -6.68 -6.86 17.31
CA THR A 537 -7.94 -6.58 16.63
C THR A 537 -8.00 -5.17 16.05
N PHE A 538 -8.86 -4.96 15.05
CA PHE A 538 -9.23 -3.66 14.52
C PHE A 538 -10.35 -3.04 15.37
N ALA A 539 -9.99 -2.12 16.25
CA ALA A 539 -10.93 -1.38 17.08
C ALA A 539 -10.33 -0.08 17.58
N LYS A 540 -11.17 0.90 17.89
CA LYS A 540 -10.80 2.05 18.73
C LYS A 540 -10.71 1.56 20.17
N ILE A 541 -9.69 1.99 20.89
CA ILE A 541 -9.56 1.65 22.32
C ILE A 541 -9.69 2.90 23.17
N ARG A 542 -10.19 2.70 24.41
CA ARG A 542 -10.29 3.76 25.43
C ARG A 542 -9.49 3.36 26.65
N LEU A 543 -8.92 4.37 27.26
CA LEU A 543 -8.23 4.25 28.55
C LEU A 543 -9.22 4.65 29.67
N ASP A 544 -9.21 3.89 30.78
CA ASP A 544 -9.86 4.36 32.01
C ASP A 544 -9.12 5.58 32.58
N ASP A 545 -9.72 6.27 33.55
CA ASP A 545 -9.17 7.52 34.09
C ASP A 545 -7.76 7.34 34.67
N ARG A 546 -7.51 6.25 35.42
CA ARG A 546 -6.20 5.96 36.01
C ARG A 546 -5.14 5.68 34.92
N SER A 547 -5.48 4.88 33.95
CA SER A 547 -4.62 4.55 32.80
C SER A 547 -4.29 5.81 32.01
N ARG A 548 -5.28 6.69 31.75
CA ARG A 548 -5.10 7.96 31.05
C ARG A 548 -4.15 8.90 31.81
N GLU A 549 -4.32 9.05 33.13
CA GLU A 549 -3.41 9.86 33.95
C GLU A 549 -1.98 9.31 33.91
N THR A 550 -1.81 8.00 33.91
CA THR A 550 -0.50 7.34 33.83
C THR A 550 0.16 7.58 32.46
N VAL A 551 -0.60 7.44 31.36
CA VAL A 551 -0.11 7.71 30.00
C VAL A 551 0.31 9.20 29.87
N VAL A 552 -0.51 10.14 30.34
CA VAL A 552 -0.17 11.58 30.28
C VAL A 552 1.11 11.89 31.04
N ARG A 553 1.35 11.26 32.18
CA ARG A 553 2.57 11.49 32.98
C ARG A 553 3.80 10.75 32.44
N GLY A 554 3.62 9.63 31.74
CA GLY A 554 4.73 8.72 31.56
C GLY A 554 4.69 7.80 30.34
N ILE A 555 4.02 8.17 29.23
CA ILE A 555 3.95 7.34 28.02
C ILE A 555 5.34 6.90 27.54
N GLY A 556 6.33 7.78 27.56
CA GLY A 556 7.71 7.46 27.17
C GLY A 556 8.43 6.54 28.17
N ARG A 557 7.77 6.06 29.25
CA ARG A 557 8.31 5.06 30.20
C ARG A 557 7.84 3.64 29.88
N LEU A 558 6.87 3.46 28.95
CA LEU A 558 6.50 2.16 28.44
C LEU A 558 7.68 1.55 27.65
N SER A 559 8.09 0.34 27.99
CA SER A 559 9.22 -0.32 27.34
C SER A 559 8.89 -0.84 25.94
N SER A 560 7.64 -1.30 25.70
CA SER A 560 7.17 -1.77 24.40
C SER A 560 6.80 -0.60 23.50
N SER A 561 7.40 -0.53 22.30
CA SER A 561 7.07 0.45 21.27
C SER A 561 5.62 0.31 20.83
N LEU A 562 5.13 -0.92 20.61
CA LEU A 562 3.75 -1.18 20.25
C LEU A 562 2.75 -0.74 21.31
N ALA A 563 3.03 -0.96 22.61
CA ALA A 563 2.16 -0.47 23.67
C ALA A 563 2.12 1.07 23.73
N ARG A 564 3.26 1.75 23.48
CA ARG A 564 3.28 3.22 23.32
C ARG A 564 2.44 3.65 22.12
N ALA A 565 2.61 2.99 20.97
CA ALA A 565 1.87 3.26 19.76
C ALA A 565 0.35 3.16 19.97
N LEU A 566 -0.11 2.12 20.66
CA LEU A 566 -1.52 1.96 21.03
C LEU A 566 -2.02 3.08 21.95
N CYS A 567 -1.20 3.53 22.92
CA CYS A 567 -1.55 4.69 23.76
C CYS A 567 -1.60 5.99 22.95
N TRP A 568 -0.68 6.21 22.01
CA TRP A 568 -0.71 7.35 21.10
C TRP A 568 -1.95 7.34 20.22
N THR A 569 -2.28 6.21 19.63
CA THR A 569 -3.48 6.02 18.79
C THR A 569 -4.74 6.26 19.60
N ALA A 570 -4.85 5.67 20.80
CA ALA A 570 -6.00 5.85 21.69
C ALA A 570 -6.21 7.33 22.06
N THR A 571 -5.14 8.05 22.42
CA THR A 571 -5.25 9.48 22.79
C THR A 571 -5.56 10.37 21.58
N THR A 572 -5.09 10.02 20.38
CA THR A 572 -5.43 10.70 19.12
C THR A 572 -6.91 10.50 18.78
N ASP A 573 -7.43 9.29 18.93
CA ASP A 573 -8.85 9.01 18.73
C ASP A 573 -9.73 9.72 19.77
N MET A 574 -9.32 9.74 21.04
CA MET A 574 -10.02 10.49 22.08
C MET A 574 -10.04 12.00 21.81
N LEU A 575 -8.96 12.55 21.23
CA LEU A 575 -8.93 13.95 20.76
C LEU A 575 -9.97 14.18 19.67
N ARG A 576 -10.02 13.31 18.66
CA ARG A 576 -10.96 13.42 17.54
C ARG A 576 -12.42 13.28 17.96
N ASP A 577 -12.68 12.42 18.93
CA ASP A 577 -14.02 12.17 19.48
C ASP A 577 -14.42 13.21 20.55
N ALA A 578 -13.61 14.26 20.78
CA ALA A 578 -13.80 15.31 21.78
C ALA A 578 -13.84 14.78 23.24
N GLU A 579 -13.23 13.63 23.50
CA GLU A 579 -13.04 13.06 24.84
C GLU A 579 -11.74 13.54 25.50
N LEU A 580 -10.79 14.08 24.73
CA LEU A 580 -9.53 14.67 25.20
C LEU A 580 -9.38 16.10 24.64
N PRO A 581 -9.22 17.14 25.48
CA PRO A 581 -9.01 18.50 25.00
C PRO A 581 -7.70 18.65 24.20
N ALA A 582 -7.73 19.45 23.12
CA ALA A 582 -6.55 19.68 22.27
C ALA A 582 -5.34 20.20 23.07
N ARG A 583 -5.58 21.06 24.08
CA ARG A 583 -4.53 21.57 24.98
C ARG A 583 -3.82 20.40 25.71
N ASP A 584 -4.57 19.46 26.26
CA ASP A 584 -4.03 18.35 27.05
C ASP A 584 -3.28 17.36 26.14
N TYR A 585 -3.78 17.14 24.91
CA TYR A 585 -3.08 16.36 23.90
C TYR A 585 -1.73 16.98 23.50
N ILE A 586 -1.67 18.31 23.29
CA ILE A 586 -0.42 18.99 22.96
C ILE A 586 0.60 18.89 24.09
N GLU A 587 0.18 19.03 25.36
CA GLU A 587 1.09 18.86 26.51
C GLU A 587 1.58 17.38 26.60
N LEU A 588 0.70 16.40 26.33
CA LEU A 588 1.09 14.99 26.24
C LEU A 588 2.18 14.78 25.17
N VAL A 589 1.97 15.30 23.95
CA VAL A 589 2.94 15.15 22.87
C VAL A 589 4.26 15.83 23.22
N LEU A 590 4.25 17.10 23.60
CA LEU A 590 5.48 17.85 23.93
C LEU A 590 6.24 17.26 25.13
N GLY A 591 5.54 16.58 26.06
CA GLY A 591 6.15 15.93 27.22
C GLY A 591 6.66 14.51 26.97
N GLY A 592 6.05 13.80 26.01
CA GLY A 592 6.26 12.37 25.80
C GLY A 592 7.11 12.01 24.59
N VAL A 593 6.98 12.74 23.46
CA VAL A 593 7.54 12.35 22.15
C VAL A 593 9.07 12.32 22.13
N GLN A 594 9.75 13.09 22.97
CA GLN A 594 11.23 13.08 23.05
C GLN A 594 11.83 11.74 23.50
N ARG A 595 11.01 10.86 24.08
CA ARG A 595 11.43 9.52 24.54
C ARG A 595 10.97 8.42 23.60
N GLU A 596 10.29 8.80 22.53
CA GLU A 596 9.91 7.83 21.51
C GLU A 596 11.13 7.39 20.70
N THR A 597 11.24 6.09 20.50
CA THR A 597 12.39 5.46 19.82
C THR A 597 12.07 5.11 18.38
N ASP A 598 10.81 5.01 18.04
CA ASP A 598 10.34 4.74 16.68
C ASP A 598 10.10 6.07 15.96
N ILE A 599 10.83 6.29 14.87
CA ILE A 599 10.76 7.58 14.14
C ILE A 599 9.45 7.73 13.35
N SER A 600 8.81 6.65 12.94
CA SER A 600 7.50 6.67 12.29
C SER A 600 6.44 7.13 13.29
N VAL A 601 6.48 6.64 14.53
CA VAL A 601 5.63 7.12 15.63
C VAL A 601 5.86 8.60 15.90
N VAL A 602 7.13 9.04 15.99
CA VAL A 602 7.45 10.47 16.18
C VAL A 602 6.78 11.33 15.12
N GLN A 603 6.97 11.01 13.84
CA GLN A 603 6.42 11.80 12.74
C GLN A 603 4.88 11.83 12.74
N THR A 604 4.25 10.69 13.01
CA THR A 604 2.78 10.60 13.08
C THR A 604 2.20 11.42 14.23
N VAL A 605 2.80 11.32 15.42
CA VAL A 605 2.37 12.08 16.61
C VAL A 605 2.57 13.58 16.42
N LEU A 606 3.65 14.02 15.77
CA LEU A 606 3.87 15.42 15.43
C LEU A 606 2.82 15.96 14.44
N THR A 607 2.45 15.13 13.45
CA THR A 607 1.37 15.47 12.49
C THR A 607 0.03 15.59 13.20
N ALA A 608 -0.29 14.68 14.12
CA ALA A 608 -1.50 14.73 14.93
C ALA A 608 -1.51 15.95 15.86
N GLY A 609 -0.36 16.33 16.46
CA GLY A 609 -0.23 17.54 17.26
C GLY A 609 -0.49 18.82 16.47
N ARG A 610 0.01 18.90 15.24
CA ARG A 610 -0.31 20.00 14.33
C ARG A 610 -1.82 20.06 14.02
N THR A 611 -2.42 18.91 13.70
CA THR A 611 -3.86 18.80 13.44
C THR A 611 -4.68 19.25 14.67
N ALA A 612 -4.24 18.88 15.88
CA ALA A 612 -4.88 19.33 17.12
C ALA A 612 -4.91 20.86 17.25
N VAL A 613 -3.80 21.52 16.93
CA VAL A 613 -3.72 22.99 16.94
C VAL A 613 -4.59 23.63 15.86
N ASP A 614 -4.47 23.13 14.63
CA ASP A 614 -5.07 23.78 13.46
C ASP A 614 -6.59 23.58 13.40
N LEU A 615 -7.09 22.39 13.79
CA LEU A 615 -8.48 21.99 13.57
C LEU A 615 -9.30 21.79 14.85
N TYR A 616 -8.70 21.29 15.94
CA TYR A 616 -9.46 20.89 17.14
C TYR A 616 -9.30 21.85 18.32
N ALA A 617 -8.35 22.79 18.27
CA ALA A 617 -8.20 23.81 19.30
C ALA A 617 -9.36 24.81 19.26
N ASP A 618 -9.84 25.22 20.45
CA ASP A 618 -10.78 26.35 20.59
C ASP A 618 -10.22 27.59 19.86
N PRO A 619 -11.00 28.25 19.00
CA PRO A 619 -10.55 29.45 18.29
C PRO A 619 -9.95 30.54 19.19
N LEU A 620 -10.41 30.64 20.43
CA LEU A 620 -9.89 31.62 21.41
C LEU A 620 -8.50 31.24 21.94
N ASP A 621 -8.21 29.94 22.04
CA ASP A 621 -6.94 29.41 22.55
C ASP A 621 -5.94 29.13 21.45
N ARG A 622 -6.37 29.03 20.18
CA ARG A 622 -5.58 28.58 19.05
C ARG A 622 -4.24 29.29 18.89
N MET A 623 -4.26 30.62 18.99
CA MET A 623 -3.03 31.42 18.87
C MET A 623 -2.02 31.09 19.98
N MET A 624 -2.49 30.92 21.21
CA MET A 624 -1.65 30.56 22.35
C MET A 624 -1.09 29.12 22.16
N LEU A 625 -1.92 28.17 21.74
CA LEU A 625 -1.53 26.81 21.51
C LEU A 625 -0.56 26.69 20.31
N SER A 626 -0.76 27.46 19.23
CA SER A 626 0.18 27.53 18.10
C SER A 626 1.57 28.02 18.54
N SER A 627 1.62 29.06 19.36
CA SER A 627 2.88 29.57 19.91
C SER A 627 3.55 28.55 20.85
N ARG A 628 2.76 27.87 21.69
CA ARG A 628 3.23 26.83 22.60
C ARG A 628 3.80 25.65 21.82
N TRP A 629 3.08 25.21 20.77
CA TRP A 629 3.47 24.13 19.87
C TRP A 629 4.79 24.44 19.16
N ALA A 630 4.87 25.57 18.46
CA ALA A 630 6.07 25.99 17.75
C ALA A 630 7.31 26.10 18.65
N SER A 631 7.15 26.76 19.83
CA SER A 631 8.25 26.90 20.80
C SER A 631 8.63 25.55 21.43
N GLY A 632 7.67 24.63 21.60
CA GLY A 632 7.91 23.29 22.08
C GLY A 632 8.73 22.48 21.10
N LEU A 633 8.36 22.49 19.81
CA LEU A 633 9.06 21.79 18.74
C LEU A 633 10.50 22.30 18.57
N ARG A 634 10.72 23.62 18.65
CA ARG A 634 12.06 24.19 18.60
C ARG A 634 12.96 23.63 19.71
N ARG A 635 12.44 23.60 20.95
CA ARG A 635 13.19 23.01 22.08
C ARG A 635 13.47 21.51 21.90
N LEU A 636 12.52 20.75 21.33
CA LEU A 636 12.73 19.33 21.02
C LEU A 636 13.82 19.16 19.99
N ALA A 637 13.86 19.97 18.93
CA ALA A 637 14.92 19.94 17.91
C ALA A 637 16.30 20.30 18.48
N GLU A 638 16.38 21.26 19.43
CA GLU A 638 17.61 21.63 20.13
C GLU A 638 18.10 20.55 21.09
N ALA A 639 17.17 19.84 21.76
CA ALA A 639 17.49 18.81 22.74
C ALA A 639 17.78 17.44 22.12
N ALA A 640 17.40 17.21 20.86
CA ALA A 640 17.64 15.96 20.17
C ALA A 640 19.14 15.75 19.91
N GLU A 641 19.55 14.49 19.78
CA GLU A 641 20.93 14.14 19.42
C GLU A 641 21.30 14.78 18.09
N SER A 642 22.44 15.43 18.06
CA SER A 642 22.97 16.13 16.89
C SER A 642 23.06 15.21 15.66
N GLY A 643 22.42 15.60 14.57
CA GLY A 643 22.39 14.82 13.34
C GLY A 643 21.49 13.58 13.36
N SER A 644 20.68 13.37 14.42
CA SER A 644 19.73 12.25 14.50
C SER A 644 18.51 12.45 13.62
N ASP A 645 17.77 11.36 13.37
CA ASP A 645 16.47 11.39 12.69
C ASP A 645 15.40 12.14 13.50
N ALA A 646 15.45 12.04 14.83
CA ALA A 646 14.60 12.79 15.71
C ALA A 646 14.83 14.31 15.56
N GLN A 647 16.11 14.74 15.49
CA GLN A 647 16.45 16.15 15.25
C GLN A 647 15.86 16.65 13.91
N LEU A 648 16.01 15.85 12.84
CA LEU A 648 15.46 16.19 11.53
C LEU A 648 13.93 16.26 11.54
N ALA A 649 13.25 15.29 12.18
CA ALA A 649 11.79 15.28 12.30
C ALA A 649 11.27 16.50 13.10
N PHE A 650 11.87 16.80 14.24
CA PHE A 650 11.49 17.96 15.04
C PHE A 650 11.79 19.29 14.33
N ALA A 651 12.93 19.39 13.62
CA ALA A 651 13.28 20.58 12.85
C ALA A 651 12.30 20.84 11.70
N ARG A 652 11.92 19.80 10.95
CA ARG A 652 10.90 19.91 9.89
C ARG A 652 9.54 20.30 10.44
N ALA A 653 9.10 19.65 11.52
CA ALA A 653 7.84 19.96 12.18
C ALA A 653 7.83 21.41 12.73
N TRP A 654 8.92 21.86 13.36
CA TRP A 654 9.07 23.24 13.81
C TRP A 654 9.06 24.25 12.66
N ALA A 655 9.87 24.00 11.62
CA ALA A 655 9.92 24.86 10.44
C ALA A 655 8.52 25.07 9.82
N ALA A 656 7.70 24.02 9.74
CA ALA A 656 6.36 24.09 9.17
C ALA A 656 5.40 25.00 9.94
N VAL A 657 5.65 25.28 11.23
CA VAL A 657 4.76 26.07 12.12
C VAL A 657 5.41 27.33 12.69
N ALA A 658 6.68 27.57 12.42
CA ALA A 658 7.43 28.75 12.83
C ALA A 658 6.70 30.04 12.40
N ALA A 659 6.49 31.00 13.33
CA ALA A 659 5.70 32.20 13.05
C ALA A 659 6.19 33.47 13.77
N SER A 660 6.93 33.36 14.89
CA SER A 660 7.44 34.52 15.61
C SER A 660 8.60 35.20 14.85
N PRO A 661 8.88 36.49 15.06
CA PRO A 661 10.06 37.13 14.48
C PRO A 661 11.36 36.40 14.75
N GLU A 662 11.56 35.91 15.98
CA GLU A 662 12.73 35.11 16.37
C GLU A 662 12.84 33.82 15.52
N HIS A 663 11.71 33.11 15.32
CA HIS A 663 11.69 31.94 14.47
C HIS A 663 12.02 32.27 13.00
N VAL A 664 11.60 33.43 12.51
CA VAL A 664 11.95 33.89 11.14
C VAL A 664 13.45 34.10 10.99
N ASP A 665 14.07 34.76 12.00
CA ASP A 665 15.53 34.95 12.00
C ASP A 665 16.29 33.61 12.04
N ASP A 666 15.81 32.67 12.86
CA ASP A 666 16.38 31.31 12.93
C ASP A 666 16.25 30.54 11.60
N LEU A 667 15.10 30.64 10.92
CA LEU A 667 14.91 29.99 9.60
C LEU A 667 15.87 30.55 8.55
N TRP A 668 16.09 31.88 8.54
CA TRP A 668 17.08 32.51 7.65
C TRP A 668 18.52 32.09 7.97
N ALA A 669 18.84 31.99 9.27
CA ALA A 669 20.15 31.52 9.72
C ALA A 669 20.40 30.07 9.29
N LEU A 670 19.40 29.17 9.47
CA LEU A 670 19.48 27.78 9.01
C LEU A 670 19.64 27.67 7.48
N LEU A 671 18.87 28.44 6.72
CA LEU A 671 18.95 28.44 5.26
C LEU A 671 20.36 28.81 4.73
N GLY A 672 21.10 29.62 5.52
CA GLY A 672 22.47 30.04 5.21
C GLY A 672 23.57 29.04 5.59
N THR A 673 23.22 27.87 6.17
CA THR A 673 24.20 26.85 6.64
C THR A 673 24.04 25.53 5.90
N GLU A 674 25.00 24.62 6.07
CA GLU A 674 24.93 23.23 5.57
C GLU A 674 24.77 22.22 6.74
N ASP A 675 25.19 22.61 7.94
CA ASP A 675 25.30 21.76 9.14
C ASP A 675 24.43 22.26 10.32
N GLY A 676 23.44 23.12 10.04
CA GLY A 676 22.57 23.70 11.06
C GLY A 676 23.17 24.85 11.88
N GLY A 677 24.45 25.14 11.71
CA GLY A 677 25.15 26.27 12.35
C GLY A 677 25.03 26.28 13.87
N GLU A 678 24.80 27.46 14.45
CA GLU A 678 24.58 27.64 15.90
C GLU A 678 23.13 27.35 16.33
N ILE A 679 22.17 27.30 15.38
CA ILE A 679 20.73 27.13 15.68
C ILE A 679 20.42 25.66 16.02
N LEU A 680 20.81 24.74 15.14
CA LEU A 680 20.62 23.28 15.31
C LEU A 680 21.89 22.54 14.89
N PRO A 681 22.96 22.54 15.72
CA PRO A 681 24.24 21.95 15.36
C PRO A 681 24.13 20.51 14.91
N GLY A 682 24.77 20.19 13.76
CA GLY A 682 24.79 18.85 13.16
C GLY A 682 23.56 18.50 12.31
N LEU A 683 22.56 19.37 12.25
CA LEU A 683 21.44 19.19 11.33
C LEU A 683 21.91 19.42 9.89
N ARG A 684 21.91 18.40 9.06
CA ARG A 684 22.22 18.55 7.64
C ARG A 684 21.12 19.34 6.95
N VAL A 685 21.48 20.53 6.41
CA VAL A 685 20.56 21.41 5.67
C VAL A 685 20.76 21.17 4.17
N ASP A 686 20.17 20.09 3.69
CA ASP A 686 20.21 19.70 2.29
C ASP A 686 19.15 20.41 1.44
N THR A 687 19.04 20.03 0.17
CA THR A 687 18.13 20.66 -0.78
C THR A 687 16.67 20.62 -0.33
N ASP A 688 16.18 19.49 0.17
CA ASP A 688 14.77 19.35 0.58
C ASP A 688 14.45 20.18 1.81
N LEU A 689 15.34 20.18 2.79
CA LEU A 689 15.17 21.00 3.98
C LEU A 689 15.26 22.50 3.63
N ARG A 690 16.18 22.91 2.72
CA ARG A 690 16.26 24.29 2.21
C ARG A 690 14.95 24.74 1.57
N TRP A 691 14.33 23.88 0.73
CA TRP A 691 13.02 24.19 0.15
C TRP A 691 11.92 24.31 1.21
N SER A 692 11.91 23.47 2.23
CA SER A 692 10.95 23.53 3.33
C SER A 692 11.09 24.82 4.13
N LEU A 693 12.33 25.25 4.44
CA LEU A 693 12.62 26.52 5.12
C LEU A 693 12.19 27.71 4.27
N LEU A 694 12.58 27.73 2.99
CA LEU A 694 12.24 28.80 2.07
C LEU A 694 10.72 28.94 1.88
N HIS A 695 10.03 27.80 1.66
CA HIS A 695 8.58 27.80 1.55
C HIS A 695 7.92 28.45 2.78
N ARG A 696 8.38 28.12 3.99
CA ARG A 696 7.85 28.74 5.20
C ARG A 696 8.12 30.25 5.27
N LEU A 697 9.31 30.68 4.90
CA LEU A 697 9.66 32.11 4.83
C LEU A 697 8.78 32.88 3.86
N VAL A 698 8.46 32.28 2.69
CA VAL A 698 7.51 32.83 1.71
C VAL A 698 6.10 32.94 2.28
N VAL A 699 5.60 31.87 2.95
CA VAL A 699 4.28 31.89 3.61
C VAL A 699 4.19 33.01 4.66
N LEU A 700 5.29 33.32 5.34
CA LEU A 700 5.35 34.39 6.36
C LEU A 700 5.57 35.79 5.74
N GLY A 701 5.70 35.90 4.40
CA GLY A 701 5.99 37.15 3.72
C GLY A 701 7.40 37.71 4.00
N SER A 702 8.30 36.87 4.54
CA SER A 702 9.70 37.24 4.84
C SER A 702 10.63 36.99 3.66
N ALA A 703 10.24 36.17 2.69
CA ALA A 703 10.90 35.97 1.40
C ALA A 703 9.90 36.25 0.27
N GLY A 704 10.35 36.76 -0.86
CA GLY A 704 9.56 37.10 -2.05
C GLY A 704 10.33 36.86 -3.33
N ASP A 705 9.83 37.38 -4.45
CA ASP A 705 10.32 37.18 -5.83
C ASP A 705 11.75 37.74 -6.12
N ALA A 706 12.61 37.88 -5.15
CA ALA A 706 13.95 38.45 -5.31
C ALA A 706 15.05 37.40 -5.45
#